data_db3440959c89826fed5d5963d59fb8a8
#
_entry.id   db3440959c89826fed5d5963d59fb8a8
#
_cell.length_a   1.000
_cell.length_b   1.000
_cell.length_c   1.000
_cell.angle_alpha   90.00
_cell.angle_beta   90.00
_cell.angle_gamma   90.00
#
_symmetry.space_group_name_H-M   'P 1'
#
loop_
_entity.id
_entity.type
_entity.pdbx_description
1 polymer ?
#
loop_
_entity_poly.entity_id
_entity_poly.type
_entity_poly.pdbx_seq_one_letter_code
_entity_poly.pdbx_strand_id
1 'polypeptide(L)'
;MLIKILFHLILLITLVTCDYRSINGEGNNRNFPSDGIPNTPLIREALPNLLYGDAATFQMVPTPGNYATDPKVSCVDPLPAGNYPLPRCVSNLITAMTLKDTDSFDLKRLDKFKSKRKNSHILTYWAFFIRMDIIIAPSRGDIFPQGVYIPTDDQSYLSNYRNGLSASSFAYNVPFLSFNRSVADGNHTGLNTATSFLDASTIYGNSEADLQLLRDYGNRGKMKLATYPTPDGQLGYPRTDEDGNLIIGIKATTKNVFTDTFTTIFLREHNRLCDELYEVNKDSWDDEKYFQEARRWVIAYIQKITYYEYLGTALGVPLPPYTGYRPDIRPQIDTFFSSVTFRYGHSEISDFYNIVNEHGDYLATLSLHDLKEKSILQLYGVPSLALSLSLQLQEEVDIWFSENMRSYHAKLRSPDPAMDIAALDIIRARDHGIPSYNDARAAFGLSRKASWEEITSDAEVQQKLKSTYTSVDQIEPLMGALAEDHINGGNYGELISASFNATWTKIRDSDRFWYENKGESGFSSDDISKIQTTRLVDIIRRNTPKSSIFPNNLWFVQPAALSTSSSNSNYGYGVSLADGFDMQWKIEGSDVIFLITVSSINSWFGIGFNPNGAAMKDTDMMIFWNNEDSSGVVGMNYKGVDRAVKPRQLPPDDQIITLLSGTSVASGLTTVEVRRPLNAKNRKSLNNQIEMVFAWNLNSKTLSYHGGNRGTKMINLLTGESSGFADAKQKSLLLMHGIVMFIIWGVLFPDT
;
A
#
# COMPACT_ATOMS: atom_id res chain seq x y z
N MET A 1 22.21 -23.89 -59.42
CA MET A 1 21.73 -22.50 -59.45
C MET A 1 20.40 -22.33 -58.68
N LEU A 2 19.39 -23.17 -58.91
CA LEU A 2 18.10 -23.11 -58.20
C LEU A 2 18.21 -23.28 -56.66
N ILE A 3 19.08 -24.18 -56.19
CA ILE A 3 19.27 -24.42 -54.73
C ILE A 3 19.91 -23.22 -54.03
N LYS A 4 20.83 -22.50 -54.70
CA LYS A 4 21.37 -21.23 -54.13
C LYS A 4 20.36 -20.11 -54.10
N ILE A 5 19.47 -20.05 -55.09
CA ILE A 5 18.39 -19.07 -55.14
C ILE A 5 17.34 -19.39 -54.07
N LEU A 6 17.01 -20.66 -53.86
CA LEU A 6 16.10 -21.08 -52.78
C LEU A 6 16.69 -20.81 -51.38
N PHE A 7 18.02 -21.04 -51.21
CA PHE A 7 18.69 -20.69 -49.94
C PHE A 7 18.79 -19.19 -49.72
N HIS A 8 18.97 -18.36 -50.75
CA HIS A 8 18.92 -16.91 -50.64
C HIS A 8 17.50 -16.39 -50.46
N LEU A 9 16.46 -17.01 -51.02
CA LEU A 9 15.06 -16.69 -50.79
C LEU A 9 14.64 -17.11 -49.37
N ILE A 10 15.07 -18.25 -48.87
CA ILE A 10 14.81 -18.66 -47.48
C ILE A 10 15.57 -17.75 -46.52
N LEU A 11 16.80 -17.31 -46.84
CA LEU A 11 17.54 -16.34 -46.03
C LEU A 11 16.93 -14.91 -46.10
N LEU A 12 16.28 -14.53 -47.20
CA LEU A 12 15.58 -13.25 -47.32
C LEU A 12 14.17 -13.29 -46.69
N ILE A 13 13.53 -14.45 -46.62
CA ILE A 13 12.24 -14.62 -45.96
C ILE A 13 12.38 -14.64 -44.42
N THR A 14 13.57 -15.04 -43.90
CA THR A 14 13.90 -14.95 -42.48
C THR A 14 14.28 -13.54 -42.02
N LEU A 15 14.29 -12.53 -42.90
CA LEU A 15 14.73 -11.17 -42.57
C LEU A 15 13.60 -10.15 -42.37
N VAL A 16 12.34 -10.59 -42.27
CA VAL A 16 11.22 -9.68 -41.93
C VAL A 16 10.21 -10.35 -40.98
N THR A 17 10.64 -11.25 -40.15
CA THR A 17 9.86 -11.54 -38.93
C THR A 17 10.30 -10.54 -37.88
N CYS A 18 9.40 -9.61 -37.52
CA CYS A 18 9.57 -8.79 -36.35
C CYS A 18 9.83 -9.75 -35.17
N ASP A 19 11.06 -9.73 -34.66
CA ASP A 19 11.46 -10.59 -33.55
C ASP A 19 10.77 -10.06 -32.28
N TYR A 20 9.83 -10.81 -31.76
CA TYR A 20 9.13 -10.43 -30.52
C TYR A 20 9.93 -10.86 -29.30
N ARG A 21 9.76 -10.12 -28.20
CA ARG A 21 10.31 -10.47 -26.90
C ARG A 21 9.80 -11.85 -26.46
N SER A 22 10.70 -12.77 -26.10
CA SER A 22 10.34 -14.04 -25.46
C SER A 22 9.57 -13.81 -24.15
N ILE A 23 8.81 -14.81 -23.70
CA ILE A 23 8.02 -14.67 -22.46
C ILE A 23 8.91 -14.67 -21.20
N ASN A 24 10.05 -15.35 -21.27
CA ASN A 24 11.02 -15.49 -20.18
C ASN A 24 12.20 -14.52 -20.26
N GLY A 25 12.24 -13.60 -21.21
CA GLY A 25 13.35 -12.66 -21.41
C GLY A 25 14.57 -13.22 -22.11
N GLU A 26 14.56 -14.50 -22.53
CA GLU A 26 15.68 -15.11 -23.27
C GLU A 26 15.96 -14.37 -24.58
N GLY A 27 17.23 -14.08 -24.84
CA GLY A 27 17.65 -13.32 -26.00
C GLY A 27 17.33 -11.84 -25.99
N ASN A 28 16.80 -11.27 -24.88
CA ASN A 28 16.61 -9.83 -24.76
C ASN A 28 17.93 -9.05 -24.77
N ASN A 29 19.01 -9.66 -24.31
CA ASN A 29 20.34 -9.12 -24.52
C ASN A 29 21.13 -10.05 -25.48
N ARG A 30 21.72 -9.49 -26.53
CA ARG A 30 22.37 -10.27 -27.55
C ARG A 30 23.69 -10.91 -27.13
N ASN A 31 24.46 -10.21 -26.28
CA ASN A 31 25.75 -10.74 -25.82
C ASN A 31 25.56 -11.68 -24.61
N PHE A 32 24.47 -11.55 -23.89
CA PHE A 32 24.14 -12.32 -22.70
C PHE A 32 22.69 -12.87 -22.79
N PRO A 33 22.42 -13.75 -23.77
CA PRO A 33 21.05 -14.17 -24.09
C PRO A 33 20.34 -14.93 -22.96
N SER A 34 21.10 -15.58 -22.08
CA SER A 34 20.57 -16.31 -20.93
C SER A 34 20.67 -15.53 -19.61
N ASP A 35 21.12 -14.27 -19.65
CA ASP A 35 21.17 -13.43 -18.46
C ASP A 35 19.85 -12.69 -18.30
N GLY A 36 19.41 -12.57 -17.05
CA GLY A 36 18.15 -11.89 -16.73
C GLY A 36 16.88 -12.70 -17.00
N ILE A 37 16.98 -13.97 -17.34
CA ILE A 37 15.86 -14.91 -17.36
C ILE A 37 15.51 -15.38 -15.93
N PRO A 38 14.30 -15.95 -15.70
CA PRO A 38 13.92 -16.50 -14.40
C PRO A 38 14.91 -17.56 -13.88
N ASN A 39 15.09 -17.58 -12.58
CA ASN A 39 16.02 -18.47 -11.86
C ASN A 39 17.51 -18.21 -12.16
N THR A 40 17.84 -17.00 -12.61
CA THR A 40 19.24 -16.57 -12.71
C THR A 40 19.72 -15.95 -11.39
N PRO A 41 21.03 -16.08 -11.07
CA PRO A 41 21.59 -15.46 -9.89
C PRO A 41 21.49 -13.94 -9.93
N LEU A 42 21.22 -13.32 -8.77
CA LEU A 42 21.49 -11.91 -8.55
C LEU A 42 23.01 -11.70 -8.65
N ILE A 43 23.44 -10.59 -9.24
CA ILE A 43 24.87 -10.28 -9.38
C ILE A 43 25.35 -9.32 -8.29
N ARG A 44 26.67 -9.25 -8.17
CA ARG A 44 27.39 -8.34 -7.26
C ARG A 44 28.36 -7.44 -8.03
N GLU A 45 28.22 -7.39 -9.36
CA GLU A 45 29.14 -6.67 -10.25
C GLU A 45 28.89 -5.16 -10.28
N ALA A 46 27.66 -4.72 -9.97
CA ALA A 46 27.37 -3.29 -9.90
C ALA A 46 28.22 -2.57 -8.83
N LEU A 47 28.73 -3.32 -7.85
CA LEU A 47 29.52 -2.83 -6.74
C LEU A 47 30.74 -3.75 -6.50
N PRO A 48 31.71 -3.79 -7.42
CA PRO A 48 32.82 -4.73 -7.33
C PRO A 48 33.68 -4.57 -6.07
N ASN A 49 33.65 -3.39 -5.44
CA ASN A 49 34.41 -3.07 -4.24
C ASN A 49 33.65 -3.35 -2.94
N LEU A 50 32.39 -3.78 -3.03
CA LEU A 50 31.65 -4.18 -1.85
C LEU A 50 32.21 -5.49 -1.31
N LEU A 51 32.65 -5.46 -0.06
CA LEU A 51 33.02 -6.65 0.68
C LEU A 51 31.76 -7.38 1.13
N TYR A 52 31.11 -8.07 0.19
CA TYR A 52 30.12 -9.06 0.59
C TYR A 52 30.84 -10.05 1.47
N GLY A 53 30.34 -10.31 2.66
CA GLY A 53 30.92 -11.32 3.54
C GLY A 53 31.06 -12.66 2.82
N ASP A 54 31.90 -13.54 3.34
CA ASP A 54 32.24 -14.80 2.69
C ASP A 54 30.98 -15.57 2.26
N ALA A 55 30.67 -15.47 0.96
CA ALA A 55 29.54 -16.13 0.33
C ALA A 55 29.64 -17.67 0.42
N ALA A 56 30.85 -18.21 0.69
CA ALA A 56 31.06 -19.65 0.73
C ALA A 56 30.33 -20.33 1.89
N THR A 57 30.01 -19.61 2.96
CA THR A 57 29.42 -20.20 4.14
C THR A 57 27.94 -19.91 4.32
N PHE A 58 27.36 -18.91 3.62
CA PHE A 58 26.02 -18.37 3.93
C PHE A 58 25.86 -18.07 5.44
N GLN A 59 26.98 -17.86 6.08
CA GLN A 59 27.00 -17.50 7.47
C GLN A 59 26.54 -16.05 7.58
N MET A 60 25.66 -15.81 8.50
CA MET A 60 25.24 -14.45 8.81
C MET A 60 26.48 -13.61 9.11
N VAL A 61 26.69 -12.58 8.33
CA VAL A 61 27.74 -11.62 8.59
C VAL A 61 27.13 -10.42 9.29
N PRO A 62 27.65 -10.00 10.38
CA PRO A 62 28.88 -10.45 11.09
C PRO A 62 28.71 -11.85 11.67
N THR A 63 29.83 -12.56 11.80
CA THR A 63 29.90 -13.92 12.31
C THR A 63 28.98 -14.15 13.51
N PRO A 64 28.40 -15.35 13.69
CA PRO A 64 27.46 -15.68 14.76
C PRO A 64 27.92 -15.33 16.19
N GLY A 65 29.21 -15.16 16.41
CA GLY A 65 29.76 -14.70 17.70
C GLY A 65 29.53 -13.22 17.98
N ASN A 66 29.12 -12.43 17.03
CA ASN A 66 28.92 -10.98 17.17
C ASN A 66 27.47 -10.56 17.39
N TYR A 67 26.51 -11.50 17.33
CA TYR A 67 25.15 -11.24 17.81
C TYR A 67 25.11 -11.56 19.31
N ALA A 68 24.43 -10.73 20.06
CA ALA A 68 24.06 -11.11 21.40
C ALA A 68 23.16 -12.35 21.30
N THR A 69 23.73 -13.51 21.52
CA THR A 69 23.01 -14.79 21.51
C THR A 69 22.40 -15.09 22.88
N ASP A 70 22.62 -14.21 23.86
CA ASP A 70 22.00 -14.33 25.17
C ASP A 70 20.52 -13.93 25.06
N PRO A 71 19.57 -14.83 25.35
CA PRO A 71 18.15 -14.54 25.34
C PRO A 71 17.71 -13.47 26.35
N LYS A 72 18.61 -12.97 27.17
CA LYS A 72 18.39 -11.92 28.18
C LYS A 72 18.79 -10.52 27.67
N VAL A 73 19.24 -10.36 26.42
CA VAL A 73 19.69 -9.08 25.90
C VAL A 73 18.54 -8.10 25.83
N SER A 74 18.73 -6.97 26.46
CA SER A 74 17.89 -5.78 26.37
C SER A 74 18.42 -4.84 25.28
N CYS A 75 17.54 -4.12 24.61
CA CYS A 75 17.93 -3.11 23.62
C CYS A 75 18.62 -1.88 24.24
N VAL A 76 18.45 -1.66 25.54
CA VAL A 76 19.01 -0.50 26.26
C VAL A 76 20.39 -0.77 26.86
N ASP A 77 20.82 -2.02 26.88
CA ASP A 77 22.13 -2.37 27.40
C ASP A 77 23.24 -1.97 26.41
N PRO A 78 24.37 -1.45 26.89
CA PRO A 78 25.48 -1.09 26.01
C PRO A 78 25.98 -2.30 25.22
N LEU A 79 26.14 -2.13 23.92
CA LEU A 79 26.71 -3.17 23.07
C LEU A 79 28.19 -3.36 23.40
N PRO A 80 28.67 -4.62 23.58
CA PRO A 80 30.09 -4.88 23.60
C PRO A 80 30.79 -4.37 22.34
N ALA A 81 32.01 -3.90 22.48
CA ALA A 81 32.79 -3.38 21.35
C ALA A 81 32.86 -4.41 20.20
N GLY A 82 32.58 -3.98 18.99
CA GLY A 82 32.56 -4.84 17.79
C GLY A 82 31.30 -5.65 17.56
N ASN A 83 30.30 -5.60 18.45
CA ASN A 83 29.02 -6.27 18.26
C ASN A 83 28.02 -5.36 17.53
N TYR A 84 27.14 -5.97 16.73
CA TYR A 84 26.02 -5.30 16.10
C TYR A 84 24.74 -5.47 16.93
N PRO A 85 23.85 -4.46 16.94
CA PRO A 85 22.58 -4.58 17.63
C PRO A 85 21.72 -5.69 17.04
N LEU A 86 20.85 -6.31 17.84
CA LEU A 86 19.85 -7.23 17.31
C LEU A 86 18.95 -6.52 16.29
N PRO A 87 18.56 -7.18 15.19
CA PRO A 87 17.68 -6.57 14.18
C PRO A 87 16.38 -6.00 14.76
N ARG A 88 15.78 -6.67 15.76
CA ARG A 88 14.60 -6.18 16.45
C ARG A 88 14.88 -4.95 17.33
N CYS A 89 16.09 -4.86 17.92
CA CYS A 89 16.51 -3.65 18.64
C CYS A 89 16.64 -2.46 17.68
N VAL A 90 17.24 -2.67 16.51
CA VAL A 90 17.31 -1.62 15.47
C VAL A 90 15.91 -1.16 15.05
N SER A 91 15.00 -2.12 14.82
CA SER A 91 13.61 -1.81 14.55
C SER A 91 12.96 -0.97 15.66
N ASN A 92 13.11 -1.36 16.92
CA ASN A 92 12.48 -0.67 18.04
C ASN A 92 13.10 0.70 18.33
N LEU A 93 14.41 0.84 18.25
CA LEU A 93 15.09 2.08 18.60
C LEU A 93 15.08 3.12 17.46
N ILE A 94 15.18 2.66 16.22
CA ILE A 94 15.25 3.54 15.04
C ILE A 94 13.89 3.70 14.41
N THR A 95 13.23 2.60 13.99
CA THR A 95 12.10 2.70 13.08
C THR A 95 10.76 2.92 13.76
N ALA A 96 10.68 2.83 15.11
CA ALA A 96 9.43 3.04 15.82
C ALA A 96 8.94 4.49 15.68
N MET A 97 7.74 4.66 15.18
CA MET A 97 6.97 5.89 15.28
C MET A 97 6.55 6.10 16.74
N THR A 98 7.50 6.53 17.60
CA THR A 98 7.22 6.69 19.02
C THR A 98 6.25 7.82 19.25
N LEU A 99 5.02 7.46 19.53
CA LEU A 99 4.05 8.32 20.18
C LEU A 99 4.41 8.35 21.68
N LYS A 100 5.30 9.25 22.06
CA LYS A 100 5.76 9.39 23.44
C LYS A 100 4.72 10.12 24.30
N ASP A 101 3.51 9.98 24.22
CA ASP A 101 2.52 10.39 25.25
C ASP A 101 1.17 9.77 24.89
N THR A 102 0.81 8.76 25.66
CA THR A 102 -0.45 8.02 25.55
C THR A 102 -1.69 8.85 25.90
N ASP A 103 -1.55 10.12 26.25
CA ASP A 103 -2.64 10.94 26.75
C ASP A 103 -3.22 11.95 25.73
N SER A 104 -2.57 12.15 24.59
CA SER A 104 -3.15 12.95 23.50
C SER A 104 -2.76 12.35 22.14
N PHE A 105 -3.74 11.76 21.47
CA PHE A 105 -3.62 11.37 20.07
C PHE A 105 -3.54 12.64 19.22
N ASP A 106 -2.33 13.13 18.97
CA ASP A 106 -2.11 14.36 18.20
C ASP A 106 -1.98 14.01 16.71
N LEU A 107 -3.03 14.30 15.94
CA LEU A 107 -3.05 14.12 14.50
C LEU A 107 -1.96 14.91 13.76
N LYS A 108 -1.56 16.09 14.28
CA LYS A 108 -0.43 16.85 13.73
C LYS A 108 0.89 16.05 13.79
N ARG A 109 0.95 15.08 14.69
CA ARG A 109 2.11 14.20 14.84
C ARG A 109 2.11 13.08 13.81
N LEU A 110 0.94 12.64 13.36
CA LEU A 110 0.82 11.72 12.21
C LEU A 110 1.18 12.41 10.90
N ASP A 111 0.87 13.69 10.74
CA ASP A 111 1.30 14.50 9.59
C ASP A 111 2.83 14.61 9.47
N LYS A 112 3.56 14.47 10.59
CA LYS A 112 5.03 14.44 10.59
C LYS A 112 5.57 13.31 9.72
N PHE A 113 4.90 12.18 9.68
CA PHE A 113 5.34 10.98 8.97
C PHE A 113 4.79 10.89 7.54
N LYS A 114 3.88 11.78 7.15
CA LYS A 114 3.35 11.84 5.79
C LYS A 114 4.31 12.54 4.84
N SER A 115 4.25 12.15 3.58
CA SER A 115 5.10 12.71 2.52
C SER A 115 5.07 14.24 2.51
N LYS A 116 6.21 14.86 2.79
CA LYS A 116 6.42 16.32 2.76
C LYS A 116 6.23 16.88 1.36
N ARG A 117 6.50 16.06 0.34
CA ARG A 117 6.28 16.39 -1.07
C ARG A 117 4.84 16.18 -1.53
N LYS A 118 3.97 15.69 -0.65
CA LYS A 118 2.57 15.34 -0.94
C LYS A 118 2.44 14.24 -1.99
N ASN A 119 3.35 13.29 -2.03
CA ASN A 119 3.22 12.12 -2.88
C ASN A 119 2.02 11.28 -2.45
N SER A 120 1.31 10.75 -3.43
CA SER A 120 0.19 9.84 -3.22
C SER A 120 0.65 8.39 -3.11
N HIS A 121 -0.19 7.52 -2.58
CA HIS A 121 0.07 6.07 -2.54
C HIS A 121 0.18 5.42 -3.94
N ILE A 122 -0.18 6.11 -5.02
CA ILE A 122 0.13 5.65 -6.39
C ILE A 122 1.63 5.43 -6.55
N LEU A 123 2.48 6.32 -5.98
CA LEU A 123 3.93 6.19 -6.08
C LEU A 123 4.42 4.92 -5.40
N THR A 124 3.99 4.68 -4.16
CA THR A 124 4.32 3.49 -3.36
C THR A 124 3.93 2.18 -4.06
N TYR A 125 2.66 2.09 -4.49
CA TYR A 125 2.16 0.83 -5.05
C TYR A 125 2.54 0.61 -6.51
N TRP A 126 2.86 1.66 -7.28
CA TRP A 126 3.53 1.52 -8.56
C TRP A 126 4.94 0.95 -8.39
N ALA A 127 5.71 1.45 -7.42
CA ALA A 127 7.02 0.87 -7.09
C ALA A 127 6.91 -0.61 -6.74
N PHE A 128 5.91 -1.00 -5.95
CA PHE A 128 5.68 -2.39 -5.58
C PHE A 128 5.30 -3.25 -6.82
N PHE A 129 4.44 -2.74 -7.71
CA PHE A 129 4.04 -3.40 -8.93
C PHE A 129 5.24 -3.67 -9.85
N ILE A 130 6.07 -2.66 -10.15
CA ILE A 130 7.25 -2.83 -11.01
C ILE A 130 8.37 -3.63 -10.33
N ARG A 131 8.47 -3.58 -9.00
CA ARG A 131 9.42 -4.41 -8.27
C ARG A 131 9.11 -5.89 -8.48
N MET A 132 7.84 -6.28 -8.46
CA MET A 132 7.43 -7.66 -8.69
C MET A 132 7.69 -8.13 -10.14
N ASP A 133 7.77 -7.18 -11.07
CA ASP A 133 8.10 -7.46 -12.48
C ASP A 133 9.55 -7.87 -12.67
N ILE A 134 10.49 -7.26 -11.91
CA ILE A 134 11.93 -7.42 -12.13
C ILE A 134 12.67 -8.18 -11.02
N ILE A 135 12.08 -8.32 -9.82
CA ILE A 135 12.74 -8.97 -8.67
C ILE A 135 11.77 -9.82 -7.90
N ILE A 136 12.03 -11.13 -7.86
CA ILE A 136 11.39 -12.07 -6.95
C ILE A 136 12.47 -12.99 -6.39
N ALA A 137 12.85 -12.77 -5.13
CA ALA A 137 13.74 -13.68 -4.41
C ALA A 137 12.88 -14.77 -3.72
N PRO A 138 12.89 -16.01 -4.21
CA PRO A 138 12.11 -17.08 -3.63
C PRO A 138 12.64 -17.46 -2.24
N SER A 139 11.72 -17.76 -1.33
CA SER A 139 12.05 -18.33 -0.02
C SER A 139 12.30 -19.83 -0.13
N ARG A 140 13.29 -20.36 0.58
CA ARG A 140 13.57 -21.80 0.62
C ARG A 140 12.45 -22.63 1.23
N GLY A 141 11.54 -22.02 1.95
CA GLY A 141 10.50 -22.74 2.68
C GLY A 141 11.00 -23.48 3.93
N ASP A 142 12.31 -23.61 4.11
CA ASP A 142 12.92 -24.19 5.29
C ASP A 142 12.80 -23.16 6.42
N ILE A 143 12.11 -23.51 7.48
CA ILE A 143 12.21 -22.75 8.73
C ILE A 143 13.62 -23.00 9.26
N PHE A 144 14.56 -22.15 8.87
CA PHE A 144 15.86 -22.15 9.53
C PHE A 144 15.64 -21.69 10.97
N PRO A 145 16.24 -22.37 11.95
CA PRO A 145 16.09 -22.04 13.37
C PRO A 145 16.72 -20.68 13.77
N GLN A 146 17.09 -19.86 12.80
CA GLN A 146 17.63 -18.52 13.02
C GLN A 146 16.48 -17.51 12.91
N GLY A 147 15.68 -17.41 13.97
CA GLY A 147 14.70 -16.33 14.10
C GLY A 147 15.36 -15.01 14.47
N VAL A 148 14.67 -13.92 14.22
CA VAL A 148 15.00 -12.62 14.80
C VAL A 148 14.61 -12.69 16.28
N TYR A 149 15.60 -12.66 17.17
CA TYR A 149 15.36 -12.68 18.62
C TYR A 149 14.59 -11.44 19.05
N ILE A 150 13.65 -11.63 19.97
CA ILE A 150 12.86 -10.56 20.57
C ILE A 150 13.48 -10.21 21.91
N PRO A 151 13.91 -8.96 22.11
CA PRO A 151 14.52 -8.51 23.35
C PRO A 151 13.58 -8.62 24.55
N THR A 152 14.13 -8.77 25.75
CA THR A 152 13.35 -8.94 26.98
C THR A 152 12.61 -7.66 27.39
N ASP A 153 13.02 -6.51 26.89
CA ASP A 153 12.43 -5.19 27.13
C ASP A 153 11.50 -4.73 25.99
N ASP A 154 11.19 -5.59 25.01
CA ASP A 154 10.26 -5.27 23.92
C ASP A 154 8.81 -5.24 24.41
N GLN A 155 8.38 -4.06 24.87
CA GLN A 155 7.02 -3.86 25.39
C GLN A 155 5.94 -4.01 24.31
N SER A 156 6.24 -3.64 23.07
CA SER A 156 5.29 -3.76 21.95
C SER A 156 4.94 -5.23 21.67
N TYR A 157 5.94 -6.10 21.68
CA TYR A 157 5.73 -7.53 21.51
C TYR A 157 5.04 -8.17 22.73
N LEU A 158 5.52 -7.85 23.92
CA LEU A 158 5.01 -8.45 25.17
C LEU A 158 3.56 -8.07 25.44
N SER A 159 3.13 -6.85 25.13
CA SER A 159 1.74 -6.40 25.32
C SER A 159 0.77 -7.07 24.34
N ASN A 160 1.19 -7.26 23.09
CA ASN A 160 0.37 -7.88 22.06
C ASN A 160 0.26 -9.40 22.20
N TYR A 161 1.34 -10.06 22.66
CA TYR A 161 1.38 -11.52 22.84
C TYR A 161 0.68 -12.03 24.11
N ARG A 162 0.70 -11.26 25.19
CA ARG A 162 0.02 -11.64 26.45
C ARG A 162 -1.50 -11.76 26.31
N ASN A 163 -2.07 -11.21 25.27
CA ASN A 163 -3.52 -11.15 25.05
C ASN A 163 -4.11 -12.27 24.18
N GLY A 164 -3.37 -13.33 23.81
CA GLY A 164 -4.06 -14.40 23.11
C GLY A 164 -3.29 -15.51 22.42
N LEU A 165 -1.96 -15.62 22.55
CA LEU A 165 -1.22 -16.71 21.92
C LEU A 165 -0.65 -17.69 22.97
N SER A 166 -0.92 -18.99 22.73
CA SER A 166 -0.44 -20.07 23.59
C SER A 166 1.09 -20.18 23.58
N ALA A 167 1.66 -20.59 24.71
CA ALA A 167 3.08 -20.79 24.95
C ALA A 167 3.79 -21.81 24.02
N SER A 168 3.11 -22.39 23.04
CA SER A 168 3.65 -23.40 22.11
C SER A 168 4.56 -22.84 21.01
N SER A 169 4.67 -21.50 20.88
CA SER A 169 5.59 -20.85 19.94
C SER A 169 7.01 -20.69 20.46
N PHE A 170 7.31 -21.21 21.64
CA PHE A 170 8.62 -21.10 22.30
C PHE A 170 9.44 -22.37 22.08
N ALA A 171 10.10 -22.48 20.94
CA ALA A 171 10.95 -23.66 20.68
C ALA A 171 12.14 -23.79 21.65
N TYR A 172 12.54 -22.73 22.33
CA TYR A 172 13.68 -22.71 23.27
C TYR A 172 13.50 -21.72 24.42
N ASN A 173 12.30 -21.48 24.91
CA ASN A 173 12.01 -20.47 25.94
C ASN A 173 12.38 -19.01 25.57
N VAL A 174 12.67 -18.72 24.33
CA VAL A 174 13.01 -17.38 23.83
C VAL A 174 12.10 -17.06 22.66
N PRO A 175 11.34 -15.96 22.71
CA PRO A 175 10.50 -15.55 21.59
C PRO A 175 11.37 -15.13 20.39
N PHE A 176 10.99 -15.54 19.19
CA PHE A 176 11.64 -15.13 17.95
C PHE A 176 10.64 -14.92 16.82
N LEU A 177 11.00 -14.07 15.86
CA LEU A 177 10.27 -13.88 14.62
C LEU A 177 10.84 -14.80 13.55
N SER A 178 9.99 -15.40 12.72
CA SER A 178 10.45 -16.26 11.63
C SER A 178 11.20 -15.48 10.56
N PHE A 179 12.32 -16.01 10.12
CA PHE A 179 13.09 -15.54 8.98
C PHE A 179 13.33 -16.68 8.00
N ASN A 180 12.85 -16.54 6.76
CA ASN A 180 13.11 -17.50 5.69
C ASN A 180 14.23 -16.98 4.80
N ARG A 181 15.30 -17.76 4.68
CA ARG A 181 16.42 -17.45 3.78
C ARG A 181 15.98 -17.53 2.32
N SER A 182 16.62 -16.77 1.45
CA SER A 182 16.41 -16.84 0.01
C SER A 182 16.99 -18.14 -0.57
N VAL A 183 16.38 -18.66 -1.63
CA VAL A 183 16.97 -19.74 -2.43
C VAL A 183 18.22 -19.21 -3.10
N ALA A 184 19.28 -20.01 -3.07
CA ALA A 184 20.56 -19.67 -3.66
C ALA A 184 20.97 -20.73 -4.69
N ASP A 185 21.85 -20.34 -5.62
CA ASP A 185 22.56 -21.28 -6.49
C ASP A 185 23.61 -22.08 -5.71
N GLY A 186 24.29 -23.00 -6.41
CA GLY A 186 25.38 -23.78 -5.81
C GLY A 186 26.58 -22.94 -5.32
N ASN A 187 26.64 -21.66 -5.68
CA ASN A 187 27.65 -20.69 -5.27
C ASN A 187 27.15 -19.74 -4.18
N HIS A 188 26.01 -20.05 -3.57
CA HIS A 188 25.37 -19.27 -2.51
C HIS A 188 24.92 -17.85 -2.91
N THR A 189 24.72 -17.61 -4.21
CA THR A 189 24.17 -16.35 -4.71
C THR A 189 22.64 -16.45 -4.76
N GLY A 190 21.93 -15.45 -4.23
CA GLY A 190 20.47 -15.45 -4.25
C GLY A 190 19.92 -15.50 -5.67
N LEU A 191 18.86 -16.30 -5.90
CA LEU A 191 18.19 -16.40 -7.20
C LEU A 191 17.12 -15.32 -7.36
N ASN A 192 16.95 -14.85 -8.60
CA ASN A 192 15.81 -14.07 -9.05
C ASN A 192 14.88 -14.95 -9.90
N THR A 193 13.63 -15.16 -9.48
CA THR A 193 12.63 -15.92 -10.26
C THR A 193 11.78 -15.05 -11.18
N ALA A 194 11.94 -13.72 -11.13
CA ALA A 194 11.44 -12.81 -12.15
C ALA A 194 12.45 -12.70 -13.32
N THR A 195 12.02 -12.12 -14.43
CA THR A 195 12.96 -11.59 -15.43
C THR A 195 13.65 -10.35 -14.86
N SER A 196 14.82 -9.99 -15.39
CA SER A 196 15.49 -8.73 -15.01
C SER A 196 15.08 -7.56 -15.91
N PHE A 197 14.07 -7.74 -16.74
CA PHE A 197 13.58 -6.73 -17.66
C PHE A 197 12.22 -6.20 -17.20
N LEU A 198 11.95 -4.95 -17.49
CA LEU A 198 10.61 -4.39 -17.29
C LEU A 198 9.75 -4.83 -18.49
N ASP A 199 9.18 -6.03 -18.42
CA ASP A 199 8.55 -6.74 -19.53
C ASP A 199 7.10 -7.18 -19.28
N ALA A 200 6.49 -6.64 -18.20
CA ALA A 200 5.13 -6.93 -17.79
C ALA A 200 4.88 -8.39 -17.41
N SER A 201 5.89 -9.07 -16.87
CA SER A 201 5.74 -10.43 -16.33
C SER A 201 4.63 -10.52 -15.28
N THR A 202 4.36 -9.44 -14.52
CA THR A 202 3.22 -9.34 -13.60
C THR A 202 1.87 -9.60 -14.27
N ILE A 203 1.77 -9.36 -15.57
CA ILE A 203 0.56 -9.50 -16.39
C ILE A 203 0.58 -10.80 -17.18
N TYR A 204 1.71 -11.11 -17.82
CA TYR A 204 1.81 -12.20 -18.80
C TYR A 204 2.44 -13.49 -18.25
N GLY A 205 3.00 -13.46 -17.05
CA GLY A 205 3.87 -14.51 -16.54
C GLY A 205 5.26 -14.46 -17.15
N ASN A 206 6.10 -15.40 -16.77
CA ASN A 206 7.45 -15.53 -17.26
C ASN A 206 7.78 -16.95 -17.75
N SER A 207 6.73 -17.72 -18.06
CA SER A 207 6.84 -19.06 -18.66
C SER A 207 5.68 -19.31 -19.63
N GLU A 208 5.88 -20.23 -20.57
CA GLU A 208 4.82 -20.68 -21.48
C GLU A 208 3.64 -21.31 -20.73
N ALA A 209 3.91 -21.96 -19.60
CA ALA A 209 2.85 -22.54 -18.75
C ALA A 209 1.95 -21.45 -18.13
N ASP A 210 2.52 -20.35 -17.67
CA ASP A 210 1.74 -19.21 -17.18
C ASP A 210 0.89 -18.62 -18.31
N LEU A 211 1.50 -18.44 -19.48
CA LEU A 211 0.83 -17.86 -20.63
C LEU A 211 -0.37 -18.71 -21.08
N GLN A 212 -0.26 -20.05 -21.08
CA GLN A 212 -1.38 -20.95 -21.39
C GLN A 212 -2.57 -20.79 -20.43
N LEU A 213 -2.31 -20.49 -19.18
CA LEU A 213 -3.38 -20.22 -18.21
C LEU A 213 -4.07 -18.88 -18.46
N LEU A 214 -3.33 -17.88 -18.96
CA LEU A 214 -3.75 -16.49 -19.02
C LEU A 214 -4.37 -16.10 -20.36
N ARG A 215 -3.90 -16.67 -21.49
CA ARG A 215 -4.38 -16.32 -22.85
C ARG A 215 -5.72 -16.97 -23.18
N ASP A 216 -6.53 -16.23 -23.91
CA ASP A 216 -7.77 -16.71 -24.53
C ASP A 216 -7.49 -17.04 -26.01
N TYR A 217 -6.90 -18.19 -26.24
CA TYR A 217 -6.45 -18.63 -27.57
C TYR A 217 -7.60 -18.67 -28.58
N GLY A 218 -7.36 -18.15 -29.77
CA GLY A 218 -8.35 -18.03 -30.83
C GLY A 218 -9.30 -16.85 -30.72
N ASN A 219 -9.09 -15.99 -29.71
CA ASN A 219 -9.88 -14.78 -29.47
C ASN A 219 -9.07 -13.49 -29.77
N ARG A 220 -8.43 -13.45 -30.93
CA ARG A 220 -7.74 -12.24 -31.42
C ARG A 220 -6.67 -11.74 -30.44
N GLY A 221 -5.91 -12.65 -29.87
CA GLY A 221 -4.81 -12.36 -28.95
C GLY A 221 -5.18 -11.95 -27.53
N LYS A 222 -6.46 -11.98 -27.17
CA LYS A 222 -6.93 -11.52 -25.87
C LYS A 222 -6.47 -12.37 -24.69
N MET A 223 -6.45 -11.75 -23.53
CA MET A 223 -6.27 -12.40 -22.23
C MET A 223 -7.62 -12.80 -21.65
N LYS A 224 -7.64 -13.94 -20.93
CA LYS A 224 -8.85 -14.45 -20.26
C LYS A 224 -9.21 -13.54 -19.09
N LEU A 225 -10.41 -13.00 -19.14
CA LEU A 225 -11.01 -12.25 -18.05
C LEU A 225 -12.33 -12.88 -17.62
N ALA A 226 -12.69 -12.70 -16.36
CA ALA A 226 -13.99 -13.07 -15.82
C ALA A 226 -14.84 -11.82 -15.60
N THR A 227 -16.15 -11.99 -15.61
CA THR A 227 -17.12 -10.96 -15.26
C THR A 227 -17.65 -11.25 -13.87
N TYR A 228 -17.50 -10.29 -12.97
CA TYR A 228 -18.06 -10.35 -11.62
C TYR A 228 -19.08 -9.23 -11.42
N PRO A 229 -20.04 -9.37 -10.50
CA PRO A 229 -20.91 -8.28 -10.09
C PRO A 229 -20.10 -7.27 -9.25
N THR A 230 -19.49 -6.30 -9.92
CA THR A 230 -18.63 -5.28 -9.32
C THR A 230 -19.24 -3.91 -9.48
N PRO A 231 -18.89 -2.92 -8.64
CA PRO A 231 -19.39 -1.57 -8.72
C PRO A 231 -19.10 -0.87 -10.05
N ASP A 232 -18.05 -1.27 -10.77
CA ASP A 232 -17.62 -0.67 -12.04
C ASP A 232 -18.30 -1.23 -13.30
N GLY A 233 -19.46 -1.84 -13.14
CA GLY A 233 -20.32 -2.18 -14.27
C GLY A 233 -19.89 -3.39 -15.09
N GLN A 234 -19.31 -4.41 -14.41
CA GLN A 234 -18.97 -5.71 -15.01
C GLN A 234 -17.81 -5.68 -16.02
N LEU A 235 -16.91 -4.73 -15.90
CA LEU A 235 -15.66 -4.77 -16.66
C LEU A 235 -14.85 -6.04 -16.30
N GLY A 236 -14.08 -6.56 -17.24
CA GLY A 236 -13.34 -7.81 -17.04
C GLY A 236 -12.31 -7.73 -15.90
N TYR A 237 -12.23 -8.81 -15.13
CA TYR A 237 -11.31 -9.00 -14.00
C TYR A 237 -10.46 -10.25 -14.22
N PRO A 238 -9.29 -10.37 -13.59
CA PRO A 238 -8.58 -11.65 -13.55
C PRO A 238 -9.49 -12.75 -13.03
N ARG A 239 -9.39 -13.95 -13.60
CA ARG A 239 -10.09 -15.13 -13.09
C ARG A 239 -9.51 -15.53 -11.74
N THR A 240 -10.26 -16.30 -10.98
CA THR A 240 -9.79 -16.92 -9.74
C THR A 240 -9.64 -18.42 -9.88
N ASP A 241 -8.70 -19.02 -9.15
CA ASP A 241 -8.63 -20.46 -8.95
C ASP A 241 -9.69 -20.95 -7.94
N GLU A 242 -9.70 -22.26 -7.64
CA GLU A 242 -10.65 -22.87 -6.70
C GLU A 242 -10.51 -22.34 -5.27
N ASP A 243 -9.32 -21.86 -4.90
CA ASP A 243 -9.04 -21.25 -3.60
C ASP A 243 -9.35 -19.73 -3.58
N GLY A 244 -9.86 -19.19 -4.70
CA GLY A 244 -10.17 -17.77 -4.86
C GLY A 244 -8.93 -16.88 -5.09
N ASN A 245 -7.74 -17.44 -5.36
CA ASN A 245 -6.57 -16.62 -5.73
C ASN A 245 -6.72 -16.12 -7.17
N LEU A 246 -6.28 -14.90 -7.42
CA LEU A 246 -6.26 -14.37 -8.77
C LEU A 246 -5.28 -15.14 -9.67
N ILE A 247 -5.74 -15.47 -10.87
CA ILE A 247 -4.91 -16.07 -11.92
C ILE A 247 -4.31 -14.92 -12.73
N ILE A 248 -3.08 -14.55 -12.40
CA ILE A 248 -2.31 -13.46 -13.01
C ILE A 248 -0.87 -13.93 -13.27
N GLY A 249 -0.07 -13.12 -13.97
CA GLY A 249 1.26 -13.50 -14.41
C GLY A 249 2.21 -13.88 -13.28
N ILE A 250 2.22 -13.13 -12.20
CA ILE A 250 3.06 -13.40 -11.03
C ILE A 250 2.18 -13.60 -9.79
N LYS A 251 2.02 -14.84 -9.35
CA LYS A 251 1.21 -15.19 -8.17
C LYS A 251 1.63 -14.49 -6.88
N ALA A 252 2.89 -14.09 -6.75
CA ALA A 252 3.37 -13.37 -5.58
C ALA A 252 2.78 -11.96 -5.44
N THR A 253 2.21 -11.38 -6.50
CA THR A 253 1.55 -10.07 -6.46
C THR A 253 0.19 -10.13 -5.77
N THR A 254 -0.49 -11.26 -5.76
CA THR A 254 -1.85 -11.43 -5.18
C THR A 254 -1.91 -11.25 -3.66
N LYS A 255 -0.86 -10.71 -3.06
CA LYS A 255 -0.81 -10.43 -1.62
C LYS A 255 -1.19 -9.00 -1.27
N ASN A 256 -1.55 -8.17 -2.28
CA ASN A 256 -1.92 -6.79 -2.07
C ASN A 256 -2.87 -6.31 -3.17
N VAL A 257 -4.08 -5.95 -2.78
CA VAL A 257 -5.15 -5.55 -3.69
C VAL A 257 -4.79 -4.35 -4.59
N PHE A 258 -3.90 -3.47 -4.14
CA PHE A 258 -3.51 -2.31 -4.94
C PHE A 258 -2.58 -2.68 -6.10
N THR A 259 -1.71 -3.67 -5.93
CA THR A 259 -0.96 -4.24 -7.06
C THR A 259 -1.86 -5.01 -8.01
N ASP A 260 -2.85 -5.73 -7.49
CA ASP A 260 -3.85 -6.44 -8.30
C ASP A 260 -4.71 -5.45 -9.11
N THR A 261 -4.94 -4.24 -8.58
CA THR A 261 -5.62 -3.16 -9.29
C THR A 261 -4.85 -2.75 -10.54
N PHE A 262 -3.53 -2.51 -10.46
CA PHE A 262 -2.70 -2.20 -11.64
C PHE A 262 -2.66 -3.36 -12.63
N THR A 263 -2.48 -4.59 -12.15
CA THR A 263 -2.52 -5.79 -13.00
C THR A 263 -3.83 -5.87 -13.77
N THR A 264 -4.96 -5.62 -13.12
CA THR A 264 -6.29 -5.63 -13.76
C THR A 264 -6.42 -4.53 -14.82
N ILE A 265 -5.95 -3.32 -14.53
CA ILE A 265 -5.96 -2.20 -15.48
C ILE A 265 -5.19 -2.57 -16.75
N PHE A 266 -4.00 -3.13 -16.62
CA PHE A 266 -3.17 -3.47 -17.78
C PHE A 266 -3.64 -4.73 -18.52
N LEU A 267 -4.31 -5.68 -17.86
CA LEU A 267 -5.03 -6.76 -18.54
C LEU A 267 -6.18 -6.24 -19.40
N ARG A 268 -6.97 -5.28 -18.89
CA ARG A 268 -8.00 -4.60 -19.65
C ARG A 268 -7.40 -3.82 -20.82
N GLU A 269 -6.30 -3.12 -20.59
CA GLU A 269 -5.61 -2.35 -21.63
C GLU A 269 -5.10 -3.25 -22.75
N HIS A 270 -4.57 -4.43 -22.44
CA HIS A 270 -4.17 -5.43 -23.42
C HIS A 270 -5.37 -5.82 -24.31
N ASN A 271 -6.49 -6.19 -23.71
CA ASN A 271 -7.68 -6.60 -24.46
C ASN A 271 -8.27 -5.45 -25.29
N ARG A 272 -8.24 -4.22 -24.76
CA ARG A 272 -8.63 -3.02 -25.50
C ARG A 272 -7.75 -2.79 -26.72
N LEU A 273 -6.44 -2.96 -26.58
CA LEU A 273 -5.50 -2.86 -27.68
C LEU A 273 -5.73 -3.95 -28.74
N CYS A 274 -6.04 -5.18 -28.35
CA CYS A 274 -6.41 -6.24 -29.27
C CYS A 274 -7.64 -5.84 -30.13
N ASP A 275 -8.66 -5.24 -29.49
CA ASP A 275 -9.85 -4.76 -30.21
C ASP A 275 -9.48 -3.60 -31.16
N GLU A 276 -8.70 -2.62 -30.72
CA GLU A 276 -8.24 -1.50 -31.56
C GLU A 276 -7.43 -1.99 -32.78
N LEU A 277 -6.50 -2.92 -32.55
CA LEU A 277 -5.70 -3.51 -33.61
C LEU A 277 -6.55 -4.32 -34.59
N TYR A 278 -7.57 -5.04 -34.10
CA TYR A 278 -8.49 -5.79 -34.94
C TYR A 278 -9.30 -4.88 -35.87
N GLU A 279 -9.77 -3.74 -35.37
CA GLU A 279 -10.54 -2.77 -36.20
C GLU A 279 -9.74 -2.30 -37.42
N VAL A 280 -8.42 -2.20 -37.29
CA VAL A 280 -7.52 -1.78 -38.39
C VAL A 280 -7.12 -2.95 -39.29
N ASN A 281 -6.80 -4.10 -38.73
CA ASN A 281 -6.16 -5.20 -39.47
C ASN A 281 -7.12 -6.33 -39.87
N LYS A 282 -8.30 -6.39 -39.21
CA LYS A 282 -9.34 -7.41 -39.46
C LYS A 282 -8.73 -8.83 -39.47
N ASP A 283 -9.04 -9.63 -40.46
CA ASP A 283 -8.61 -11.02 -40.58
C ASP A 283 -7.23 -11.18 -41.24
N SER A 284 -6.47 -10.08 -41.41
CA SER A 284 -5.12 -10.14 -42.00
C SER A 284 -4.04 -10.63 -41.04
N TRP A 285 -4.33 -10.60 -39.72
CA TRP A 285 -3.44 -11.09 -38.67
C TRP A 285 -4.02 -12.34 -38.00
N ASP A 286 -3.13 -13.23 -37.57
CA ASP A 286 -3.49 -14.38 -36.72
C ASP A 286 -3.58 -13.97 -35.23
N ASP A 287 -4.05 -14.90 -34.40
CA ASP A 287 -4.20 -14.72 -32.96
C ASP A 287 -2.87 -14.36 -32.26
N GLU A 288 -1.77 -14.98 -32.70
CA GLU A 288 -0.45 -14.74 -32.12
C GLU A 288 0.03 -13.32 -32.41
N LYS A 289 -0.15 -12.83 -33.62
CA LYS A 289 0.27 -11.49 -33.98
C LYS A 289 -0.51 -10.42 -33.23
N TYR A 290 -1.83 -10.59 -33.05
CA TYR A 290 -2.63 -9.68 -32.22
C TYR A 290 -2.13 -9.66 -30.78
N PHE A 291 -1.84 -10.83 -30.21
CA PHE A 291 -1.30 -10.95 -28.86
C PHE A 291 0.04 -10.22 -28.71
N GLN A 292 1.00 -10.52 -29.58
CA GLN A 292 2.37 -9.98 -29.47
C GLN A 292 2.38 -8.45 -29.68
N GLU A 293 1.58 -7.94 -30.60
CA GLU A 293 1.46 -6.51 -30.83
C GLU A 293 0.84 -5.80 -29.61
N ALA A 294 -0.28 -6.28 -29.07
CA ALA A 294 -0.89 -5.71 -27.89
C ALA A 294 0.06 -5.80 -26.66
N ARG A 295 0.75 -6.92 -26.46
CA ARG A 295 1.76 -7.11 -25.42
C ARG A 295 2.90 -6.09 -25.54
N ARG A 296 3.40 -5.86 -26.73
CA ARG A 296 4.47 -4.88 -27.02
C ARG A 296 4.06 -3.46 -26.59
N TRP A 297 2.84 -3.04 -26.88
CA TRP A 297 2.30 -1.74 -26.47
C TRP A 297 2.14 -1.63 -24.97
N VAL A 298 1.62 -2.63 -24.29
CA VAL A 298 1.48 -2.65 -22.83
C VAL A 298 2.83 -2.53 -22.14
N ILE A 299 3.84 -3.30 -22.60
CA ILE A 299 5.20 -3.21 -22.08
C ILE A 299 5.76 -1.81 -22.25
N ALA A 300 5.61 -1.22 -23.45
CA ALA A 300 6.08 0.14 -23.74
C ALA A 300 5.43 1.20 -22.82
N TYR A 301 4.15 1.08 -22.53
CA TYR A 301 3.47 1.97 -21.59
C TYR A 301 4.03 1.83 -20.17
N ILE A 302 4.22 0.60 -19.67
CA ILE A 302 4.80 0.36 -18.35
C ILE A 302 6.24 0.90 -18.28
N GLN A 303 7.04 0.67 -19.31
CA GLN A 303 8.39 1.23 -19.42
C GLN A 303 8.37 2.75 -19.36
N LYS A 304 7.55 3.41 -20.20
CA LYS A 304 7.43 4.88 -20.24
C LYS A 304 6.95 5.46 -18.91
N ILE A 305 5.91 4.92 -18.33
CA ILE A 305 5.37 5.39 -17.05
C ILE A 305 6.43 5.26 -15.96
N THR A 306 7.11 4.11 -15.90
CA THR A 306 8.15 3.87 -14.91
C THR A 306 9.30 4.87 -15.03
N TYR A 307 9.84 5.07 -16.22
CA TYR A 307 11.05 5.88 -16.40
C TYR A 307 10.78 7.39 -16.43
N TYR A 308 9.65 7.82 -16.98
CA TYR A 308 9.39 9.24 -17.21
C TYR A 308 8.33 9.85 -16.27
N GLU A 309 7.57 9.03 -15.55
CA GLU A 309 6.65 9.54 -14.55
C GLU A 309 7.09 9.15 -13.13
N TYR A 310 7.18 7.84 -12.84
CA TYR A 310 7.52 7.34 -11.51
C TYR A 310 8.94 7.74 -11.08
N LEU A 311 9.98 7.35 -11.85
CA LEU A 311 11.37 7.62 -11.47
C LEU A 311 11.69 9.13 -11.45
N GLY A 312 11.14 9.90 -12.41
CA GLY A 312 11.27 11.35 -12.40
C GLY A 312 10.65 11.99 -11.16
N THR A 313 9.52 11.46 -10.69
CA THR A 313 8.88 11.92 -9.44
C THR A 313 9.67 11.50 -8.21
N ALA A 314 10.09 10.25 -8.13
CA ALA A 314 10.76 9.67 -6.97
C ALA A 314 12.18 10.24 -6.77
N LEU A 315 12.96 10.35 -7.84
CA LEU A 315 14.32 10.93 -7.81
C LEU A 315 14.35 12.48 -7.77
N GLY A 316 13.24 13.12 -8.15
CA GLY A 316 13.18 14.59 -8.31
C GLY A 316 13.86 15.12 -9.57
N VAL A 317 14.62 14.28 -10.25
CA VAL A 317 15.28 14.56 -11.53
C VAL A 317 15.11 13.36 -12.46
N PRO A 318 15.04 13.58 -13.77
CA PRO A 318 14.96 12.46 -14.71
C PRO A 318 16.28 11.67 -14.72
N LEU A 319 16.20 10.38 -15.05
CA LEU A 319 17.39 9.60 -15.38
C LEU A 319 18.11 10.18 -16.62
N PRO A 320 19.39 9.85 -16.82
CA PRO A 320 20.09 10.22 -18.04
C PRO A 320 19.31 9.80 -19.29
N PRO A 321 19.28 10.62 -20.35
CA PRO A 321 18.58 10.30 -21.58
C PRO A 321 19.00 8.93 -22.14
N TYR A 322 18.05 8.22 -22.77
CA TYR A 322 18.40 7.00 -23.50
C TYR A 322 19.28 7.32 -24.70
N THR A 323 20.42 6.67 -24.78
CA THR A 323 21.42 6.89 -25.85
C THR A 323 21.54 5.71 -26.82
N GLY A 324 20.80 4.66 -26.59
CA GLY A 324 20.77 3.45 -27.41
C GLY A 324 21.02 2.17 -26.63
N TYR A 325 20.74 1.05 -27.27
CA TYR A 325 20.91 -0.28 -26.71
C TYR A 325 22.41 -0.61 -26.51
N ARG A 326 22.73 -1.18 -25.35
CA ARG A 326 24.08 -1.55 -24.92
C ARG A 326 24.15 -3.06 -24.67
N PRO A 327 24.49 -3.86 -25.70
CA PRO A 327 24.59 -5.32 -25.54
C PRO A 327 25.72 -5.78 -24.61
N ASP A 328 26.71 -4.92 -24.37
CA ASP A 328 27.82 -5.14 -23.44
C ASP A 328 27.44 -5.05 -21.96
N ILE A 329 26.26 -4.58 -21.64
CA ILE A 329 25.74 -4.50 -20.26
C ILE A 329 24.96 -5.76 -19.91
N ARG A 330 25.36 -6.46 -18.84
CA ARG A 330 24.59 -7.60 -18.29
C ARG A 330 23.29 -7.13 -17.65
N PRO A 331 22.12 -7.72 -17.98
CA PRO A 331 20.83 -7.24 -17.49
C PRO A 331 20.50 -7.65 -16.05
N GLN A 332 21.23 -8.59 -15.45
CA GLN A 332 20.93 -9.15 -14.15
C GLN A 332 20.87 -8.09 -13.04
N ILE A 333 19.95 -8.27 -12.09
CA ILE A 333 19.73 -7.37 -10.97
C ILE A 333 20.84 -7.55 -9.92
N ASP A 334 21.27 -6.43 -9.34
CA ASP A 334 22.27 -6.43 -8.28
C ASP A 334 21.67 -6.79 -6.92
N THR A 335 22.43 -7.54 -6.11
CA THR A 335 22.00 -7.98 -4.76
C THR A 335 21.78 -6.80 -3.82
N PHE A 336 22.58 -5.73 -3.92
CA PHE A 336 22.40 -4.53 -3.10
C PHE A 336 21.07 -3.83 -3.45
N PHE A 337 20.77 -3.67 -4.74
CA PHE A 337 19.49 -3.11 -5.17
C PHE A 337 18.30 -3.95 -4.68
N SER A 338 18.36 -5.27 -4.82
CA SER A 338 17.29 -6.19 -4.40
C SER A 338 17.08 -6.21 -2.87
N SER A 339 18.18 -6.17 -2.10
CA SER A 339 18.14 -6.45 -0.65
C SER A 339 18.14 -5.19 0.22
N VAL A 340 18.52 -4.06 -0.34
CA VAL A 340 18.65 -2.79 0.37
C VAL A 340 17.84 -1.68 -0.30
N THR A 341 18.30 -1.15 -1.44
CA THR A 341 17.77 0.10 -1.94
C THR A 341 16.34 0.02 -2.42
N PHE A 342 15.92 -1.07 -3.05
CA PHE A 342 14.50 -1.23 -3.44
C PHE A 342 13.61 -1.75 -2.28
N ARG A 343 14.12 -1.72 -1.02
CA ARG A 343 13.35 -1.94 0.21
C ARG A 343 12.87 -0.65 0.86
N TYR A 344 13.34 0.50 0.38
CA TYR A 344 12.93 1.81 0.89
C TYR A 344 11.41 1.96 1.01
N GLY A 345 10.64 1.38 0.06
CA GLY A 345 9.19 1.46 0.02
C GLY A 345 8.48 0.88 1.24
N HIS A 346 9.17 0.12 2.10
CA HIS A 346 8.60 -0.35 3.36
C HIS A 346 8.32 0.81 4.34
N SER A 347 9.08 1.91 4.28
CA SER A 347 8.79 3.12 5.07
C SER A 347 7.59 3.93 4.55
N GLU A 348 7.24 3.78 3.26
CA GLU A 348 6.11 4.50 2.64
C GLU A 348 4.73 3.92 2.98
N ILE A 349 4.68 2.75 3.63
CA ILE A 349 3.46 1.99 3.88
C ILE A 349 2.70 2.58 5.06
N SER A 350 1.44 2.96 4.84
CA SER A 350 0.53 3.39 5.90
C SER A 350 -0.11 2.21 6.62
N ASP A 351 -0.51 2.42 7.87
CA ASP A 351 -1.27 1.43 8.64
C ASP A 351 -2.69 1.24 8.12
N PHE A 352 -3.28 2.32 7.56
CA PHE A 352 -4.68 2.36 7.13
C PHE A 352 -4.84 3.08 5.80
N TYR A 353 -5.85 2.67 5.03
CA TYR A 353 -6.20 3.20 3.72
C TYR A 353 -7.70 3.49 3.66
N ASN A 354 -8.05 4.73 3.40
CA ASN A 354 -9.45 5.10 3.17
C ASN A 354 -9.84 4.73 1.74
N ILE A 355 -10.89 3.95 1.59
CA ILE A 355 -11.45 3.59 0.31
C ILE A 355 -12.57 4.55 -0.03
N VAL A 356 -12.55 5.08 -1.23
CA VAL A 356 -13.60 5.94 -1.78
C VAL A 356 -14.24 5.27 -3.00
N ASN A 357 -15.47 5.66 -3.34
CA ASN A 357 -16.07 5.25 -4.60
C ASN A 357 -15.44 6.01 -5.78
N GLU A 358 -15.87 5.73 -7.01
CA GLU A 358 -15.40 6.38 -8.24
C GLU A 358 -15.69 7.88 -8.31
N HIS A 359 -16.50 8.40 -7.40
CA HIS A 359 -16.85 9.83 -7.28
C HIS A 359 -16.10 10.52 -6.12
N GLY A 360 -15.33 9.79 -5.34
CA GLY A 360 -14.56 10.32 -4.22
C GLY A 360 -15.28 10.25 -2.85
N ASP A 361 -16.48 9.68 -2.79
CA ASP A 361 -17.20 9.51 -1.53
C ASP A 361 -16.59 8.35 -0.73
N TYR A 362 -16.46 8.54 0.58
CA TYR A 362 -15.88 7.54 1.49
C TYR A 362 -16.74 6.28 1.57
N LEU A 363 -16.09 5.12 1.46
CA LEU A 363 -16.73 3.80 1.59
C LEU A 363 -16.28 3.06 2.85
N ALA A 364 -14.97 2.98 3.08
CA ALA A 364 -14.40 2.18 4.18
C ALA A 364 -12.97 2.63 4.52
N THR A 365 -12.48 2.21 5.68
CA THR A 365 -11.05 2.22 5.99
C THR A 365 -10.56 0.78 6.10
N LEU A 366 -9.56 0.44 5.31
CA LEU A 366 -8.89 -0.85 5.33
C LEU A 366 -7.58 -0.73 6.08
N SER A 367 -7.27 -1.72 6.91
CA SER A 367 -5.94 -1.88 7.48
C SER A 367 -5.00 -2.53 6.46
N LEU A 368 -3.70 -2.44 6.70
CA LEU A 368 -2.70 -3.15 5.88
C LEU A 368 -2.98 -4.68 5.80
N HIS A 369 -3.60 -5.26 6.83
CA HIS A 369 -3.99 -6.67 6.85
C HIS A 369 -5.15 -6.97 5.89
N ASP A 370 -6.12 -6.06 5.80
CA ASP A 370 -7.29 -6.24 4.94
C ASP A 370 -6.89 -6.27 3.46
N LEU A 371 -5.80 -5.59 3.08
CA LEU A 371 -5.34 -5.53 1.69
C LEU A 371 -4.96 -6.88 1.07
N LYS A 372 -4.88 -7.94 1.87
CA LYS A 372 -4.65 -9.31 1.41
C LYS A 372 -5.93 -10.09 1.14
N GLU A 373 -7.06 -9.57 1.57
CA GLU A 373 -8.34 -10.26 1.39
C GLU A 373 -8.74 -10.24 -0.08
N LYS A 374 -8.88 -11.43 -0.64
CA LYS A 374 -9.08 -11.66 -2.08
C LYS A 374 -10.34 -11.01 -2.64
N SER A 375 -11.35 -10.84 -1.80
CA SER A 375 -12.65 -10.25 -2.16
C SER A 375 -12.61 -8.72 -2.33
N ILE A 376 -11.60 -8.05 -1.82
CA ILE A 376 -11.53 -6.57 -1.78
C ILE A 376 -11.54 -5.96 -3.18
N LEU A 377 -10.82 -6.58 -4.14
CA LEU A 377 -10.80 -6.12 -5.52
C LEU A 377 -12.20 -6.14 -6.16
N GLN A 378 -12.96 -7.18 -5.89
CA GLN A 378 -14.32 -7.32 -6.43
C GLN A 378 -15.34 -6.47 -5.66
N LEU A 379 -15.13 -6.30 -4.35
CA LEU A 379 -16.03 -5.54 -3.48
C LEU A 379 -16.03 -4.05 -3.81
N TYR A 380 -14.87 -3.45 -4.02
CA TYR A 380 -14.74 -2.01 -4.26
C TYR A 380 -14.53 -1.64 -5.73
N GLY A 381 -14.05 -2.57 -6.54
CA GLY A 381 -13.75 -2.32 -7.96
C GLY A 381 -12.47 -1.54 -8.21
N VAL A 382 -11.97 -1.66 -9.42
CA VAL A 382 -10.72 -0.99 -9.86
C VAL A 382 -10.78 0.53 -9.75
N PRO A 383 -11.88 1.23 -10.16
CA PRO A 383 -11.92 2.69 -10.09
C PRO A 383 -11.77 3.22 -8.68
N SER A 384 -12.51 2.64 -7.74
CA SER A 384 -12.48 3.04 -6.31
C SER A 384 -11.09 2.84 -5.69
N LEU A 385 -10.47 1.68 -5.94
CA LEU A 385 -9.15 1.38 -5.39
C LEU A 385 -8.06 2.28 -5.98
N ALA A 386 -8.06 2.50 -7.30
CA ALA A 386 -7.10 3.39 -7.95
C ALA A 386 -7.28 4.84 -7.54
N LEU A 387 -8.54 5.33 -7.43
CA LEU A 387 -8.82 6.67 -6.95
C LEU A 387 -8.37 6.85 -5.50
N SER A 388 -8.67 5.88 -4.64
CA SER A 388 -8.28 5.91 -3.23
C SER A 388 -6.78 6.09 -3.04
N LEU A 389 -5.96 5.40 -3.83
CA LEU A 389 -4.50 5.57 -3.81
C LEU A 389 -4.06 6.99 -4.22
N SER A 390 -4.75 7.62 -5.17
CA SER A 390 -4.37 8.93 -5.70
C SER A 390 -4.75 10.10 -4.79
N LEU A 391 -5.66 9.89 -3.84
CA LEU A 391 -6.21 10.91 -2.96
C LEU A 391 -5.59 10.93 -1.56
N GLN A 392 -4.72 9.99 -1.25
CA GLN A 392 -4.13 9.86 0.09
C GLN A 392 -2.61 9.96 0.04
N LEU A 393 -2.06 10.67 1.02
CA LEU A 393 -0.61 10.80 1.20
C LEU A 393 0.00 9.46 1.63
N GLN A 394 1.05 9.04 0.94
CA GLN A 394 1.93 7.99 1.46
C GLN A 394 2.68 8.46 2.72
N GLU A 395 3.33 7.52 3.44
CA GLU A 395 4.28 7.92 4.47
C GLU A 395 5.56 8.49 3.82
N GLU A 396 6.35 9.23 4.58
CA GLU A 396 7.64 9.76 4.11
C GLU A 396 8.64 8.62 3.89
N VAL A 397 9.56 8.80 2.94
CA VAL A 397 10.70 7.89 2.81
C VAL A 397 11.75 8.31 3.82
N ASP A 398 11.74 7.66 4.97
CA ASP A 398 12.65 7.94 6.08
C ASP A 398 12.86 6.69 6.94
N ILE A 399 13.45 6.85 8.11
CA ILE A 399 13.71 5.74 9.03
C ILE A 399 12.44 5.21 9.73
N TRP A 400 11.30 5.91 9.63
CA TRP A 400 10.10 5.56 10.36
C TRP A 400 9.26 4.54 9.59
N PHE A 401 8.84 3.48 10.28
CA PHE A 401 7.97 2.45 9.73
C PHE A 401 6.65 2.44 10.48
N SER A 402 5.55 2.26 9.77
CA SER A 402 4.24 2.09 10.40
C SER A 402 4.22 0.89 11.34
N GLU A 403 3.39 0.93 12.38
CA GLU A 403 3.40 -0.13 13.40
C GLU A 403 2.96 -1.48 12.82
N ASN A 404 2.06 -1.49 11.84
CA ASN A 404 1.70 -2.73 11.14
C ASN A 404 2.85 -3.33 10.32
N MET A 405 3.84 -2.55 9.91
CA MET A 405 5.06 -3.06 9.28
C MET A 405 6.05 -3.64 10.29
N ARG A 406 6.07 -3.13 11.52
CA ARG A 406 6.97 -3.56 12.59
C ARG A 406 6.43 -4.71 13.44
N SER A 407 5.11 -4.85 13.49
CA SER A 407 4.40 -5.88 14.27
C SER A 407 3.33 -6.54 13.40
N TYR A 408 3.72 -6.97 12.19
CA TYR A 408 2.83 -7.54 11.21
C TYR A 408 2.34 -8.93 11.63
N HIS A 409 1.07 -9.03 11.98
CA HIS A 409 0.39 -10.29 12.21
C HIS A 409 -0.35 -10.70 10.94
N ALA A 410 -0.04 -11.86 10.39
CA ALA A 410 -0.68 -12.33 9.15
C ALA A 410 -2.19 -12.52 9.30
N LYS A 411 -2.67 -12.82 10.50
CA LYS A 411 -4.09 -12.76 10.94
C LYS A 411 -4.11 -12.65 12.46
N LEU A 412 -5.08 -11.94 13.03
CA LEU A 412 -5.34 -11.90 14.48
C LEU A 412 -5.57 -13.30 15.13
N ARG A 413 -5.70 -14.36 14.33
CA ARG A 413 -5.91 -15.74 14.74
C ARG A 413 -5.04 -16.76 13.98
N SER A 414 -4.03 -16.30 13.23
CA SER A 414 -3.10 -17.21 12.59
C SER A 414 -2.09 -17.72 13.61
N PRO A 415 -1.75 -19.01 13.60
CA PRO A 415 -0.59 -19.53 14.32
C PRO A 415 0.74 -18.99 13.74
N ASP A 416 0.68 -18.23 12.64
CA ASP A 416 1.86 -17.65 12.02
C ASP A 416 2.49 -16.63 12.97
N PRO A 417 3.82 -16.69 13.18
CA PRO A 417 4.50 -15.75 14.03
C PRO A 417 4.37 -14.32 13.47
N ALA A 418 4.32 -13.36 14.38
CA ALA A 418 4.41 -11.95 13.99
C ALA A 418 5.67 -11.72 13.15
N MET A 419 5.57 -10.84 12.16
CA MET A 419 6.71 -10.42 11.35
C MET A 419 7.04 -8.96 11.65
N ASP A 420 8.31 -8.65 11.76
CA ASP A 420 8.84 -7.29 11.78
C ASP A 420 9.58 -7.07 10.45
N ILE A 421 8.98 -6.33 9.55
CA ILE A 421 9.55 -6.13 8.21
C ILE A 421 10.85 -5.33 8.27
N ALA A 422 10.98 -4.35 9.17
CA ALA A 422 12.22 -3.61 9.35
C ALA A 422 13.36 -4.52 9.84
N ALA A 423 13.09 -5.35 10.86
CA ALA A 423 14.05 -6.34 11.34
C ALA A 423 14.39 -7.39 10.27
N LEU A 424 13.41 -7.81 9.47
CA LEU A 424 13.62 -8.75 8.36
C LEU A 424 14.49 -8.17 7.25
N ASP A 425 14.37 -6.88 6.94
CA ASP A 425 15.23 -6.21 5.95
C ASP A 425 16.68 -6.14 6.44
N ILE A 426 16.89 -5.86 7.71
CA ILE A 426 18.23 -5.84 8.33
C ILE A 426 18.86 -7.22 8.28
N ILE A 427 18.15 -8.25 8.78
CA ILE A 427 18.73 -9.61 8.80
C ILE A 427 18.96 -10.16 7.39
N ARG A 428 18.13 -9.79 6.43
CA ARG A 428 18.31 -10.17 5.02
C ARG A 428 19.55 -9.54 4.41
N ALA A 429 19.79 -8.25 4.66
CA ALA A 429 21.01 -7.58 4.22
C ALA A 429 22.26 -8.27 4.81
N ARG A 430 22.22 -8.61 6.09
CA ARG A 430 23.30 -9.35 6.77
C ARG A 430 23.48 -10.76 6.20
N ASP A 431 22.38 -11.52 5.99
CA ASP A 431 22.40 -12.87 5.39
C ASP A 431 22.98 -12.88 3.97
N HIS A 432 22.75 -11.83 3.21
CA HIS A 432 23.31 -11.64 1.87
C HIS A 432 24.74 -11.07 1.88
N GLY A 433 25.35 -10.86 3.05
CA GLY A 433 26.69 -10.31 3.19
C GLY A 433 26.84 -8.88 2.63
N ILE A 434 25.78 -8.10 2.74
CA ILE A 434 25.80 -6.68 2.34
C ILE A 434 26.63 -5.90 3.36
N PRO A 435 27.57 -5.03 2.92
CA PRO A 435 28.44 -4.28 3.80
C PRO A 435 27.71 -3.13 4.53
N SER A 436 28.44 -2.44 5.40
CA SER A 436 27.93 -1.28 6.13
C SER A 436 27.55 -0.12 5.19
N TYR A 437 26.75 0.80 5.71
CA TYR A 437 26.32 2.00 5.01
C TYR A 437 27.48 2.78 4.37
N ASN A 438 28.56 3.05 5.14
CA ASN A 438 29.70 3.81 4.63
C ASN A 438 30.50 3.06 3.56
N ASP A 439 30.60 1.73 3.66
CA ASP A 439 31.24 0.93 2.63
C ASP A 439 30.42 0.91 1.35
N ALA A 440 29.10 0.82 1.48
CA ALA A 440 28.19 0.93 0.34
C ALA A 440 28.29 2.30 -0.35
N ARG A 441 28.34 3.41 0.41
CA ARG A 441 28.56 4.75 -0.15
C ARG A 441 29.84 4.81 -0.97
N ALA A 442 30.95 4.34 -0.40
CA ALA A 442 32.24 4.34 -1.08
C ALA A 442 32.20 3.51 -2.39
N ALA A 443 31.50 2.38 -2.41
CA ALA A 443 31.33 1.55 -3.59
C ALA A 443 30.55 2.24 -4.72
N PHE A 444 29.56 3.08 -4.37
CA PHE A 444 28.85 3.92 -5.34
C PHE A 444 29.60 5.23 -5.68
N GLY A 445 30.86 5.40 -5.21
CA GLY A 445 31.66 6.59 -5.48
C GLY A 445 31.23 7.81 -4.66
N LEU A 446 30.44 7.61 -3.60
CA LEU A 446 30.01 8.65 -2.68
C LEU A 446 31.01 8.78 -1.51
N SER A 447 31.16 9.98 -0.98
CA SER A 447 32.00 10.21 0.21
C SER A 447 31.44 9.48 1.43
N ARG A 448 32.33 8.86 2.22
CA ARG A 448 31.97 8.31 3.55
C ARG A 448 31.52 9.45 4.46
N LYS A 449 30.61 9.20 5.34
CA LYS A 449 30.17 10.14 6.38
C LYS A 449 31.03 9.93 7.64
N ALA A 450 31.58 11.00 8.16
CA ALA A 450 32.46 10.95 9.34
C ALA A 450 31.71 11.17 10.66
N SER A 451 30.52 11.78 10.61
CA SER A 451 29.70 12.05 11.79
C SER A 451 28.23 11.82 11.50
N TRP A 452 27.41 11.79 12.56
CA TRP A 452 25.96 11.65 12.46
C TRP A 452 25.31 12.85 11.75
N GLU A 453 25.86 14.05 11.98
CA GLU A 453 25.40 15.31 11.42
C GLU A 453 25.65 15.39 9.90
N GLU A 454 26.64 14.66 9.40
CA GLU A 454 26.88 14.53 7.96
C GLU A 454 25.87 13.62 7.25
N ILE A 455 25.21 12.70 8.00
CA ILE A 455 24.21 11.80 7.44
C ILE A 455 22.90 12.55 7.21
N THR A 456 22.46 13.30 8.21
CA THR A 456 21.18 14.00 8.20
C THR A 456 21.21 15.27 9.03
N SER A 457 20.43 16.24 8.64
CA SER A 457 20.17 17.47 9.40
C SER A 457 19.15 17.29 10.55
N ASP A 458 18.40 16.17 10.57
CA ASP A 458 17.38 15.89 11.59
C ASP A 458 18.03 15.40 12.89
N ALA A 459 17.99 16.24 13.94
CA ALA A 459 18.59 15.95 15.25
C ALA A 459 17.95 14.72 15.95
N GLU A 460 16.67 14.41 15.71
CA GLU A 460 16.02 13.24 16.27
C GLU A 460 16.56 11.97 15.60
N VAL A 461 16.73 11.98 14.28
CA VAL A 461 17.34 10.89 13.53
C VAL A 461 18.78 10.65 13.96
N GLN A 462 19.59 11.73 14.07
CA GLN A 462 20.97 11.65 14.59
C GLN A 462 21.01 10.97 15.95
N GLN A 463 20.14 11.40 16.89
CA GLN A 463 20.08 10.83 18.23
C GLN A 463 19.71 9.35 18.24
N LYS A 464 18.75 8.94 17.41
CA LYS A 464 18.36 7.53 17.27
C LYS A 464 19.50 6.67 16.72
N LEU A 465 20.18 7.11 15.68
CA LEU A 465 21.35 6.42 15.14
C LEU A 465 22.46 6.31 16.20
N LYS A 466 22.78 7.40 16.88
CA LYS A 466 23.82 7.45 17.92
C LYS A 466 23.50 6.59 19.14
N SER A 467 22.23 6.43 19.48
CA SER A 467 21.83 5.56 20.60
C SER A 467 21.84 4.06 20.24
N THR A 468 21.83 3.74 18.95
CA THR A 468 21.73 2.37 18.46
C THR A 468 23.07 1.80 18.00
N TYR A 469 23.91 2.63 17.37
CA TYR A 469 25.20 2.22 16.81
C TYR A 469 26.36 2.89 17.53
N THR A 470 27.48 2.18 17.65
CA THR A 470 28.67 2.71 18.32
C THR A 470 29.51 3.64 17.43
N SER A 471 29.33 3.55 16.12
CA SER A 471 29.98 4.42 15.12
C SER A 471 29.17 4.50 13.83
N VAL A 472 29.42 5.52 13.01
CA VAL A 472 28.81 5.67 11.69
C VAL A 472 29.17 4.55 10.72
N ASP A 473 30.31 3.88 10.94
CA ASP A 473 30.74 2.73 10.10
C ASP A 473 30.03 1.44 10.42
N GLN A 474 29.24 1.38 11.51
CA GLN A 474 28.43 0.21 11.88
C GLN A 474 26.98 0.29 11.43
N ILE A 475 26.55 1.40 10.82
CA ILE A 475 25.16 1.55 10.41
C ILE A 475 24.83 0.53 9.31
N GLU A 476 23.72 -0.17 9.45
CA GLU A 476 23.16 -0.98 8.37
C GLU A 476 22.86 -0.13 7.13
N PRO A 477 23.11 -0.67 5.91
CA PRO A 477 23.01 0.11 4.69
C PRO A 477 21.61 0.68 4.44
N LEU A 478 20.53 -0.06 4.75
CA LEU A 478 19.17 0.46 4.59
C LEU A 478 18.88 1.57 5.60
N MET A 479 19.25 1.39 6.87
CA MET A 479 19.01 2.41 7.90
C MET A 479 19.77 3.70 7.62
N GLY A 480 21.03 3.60 7.19
CA GLY A 480 21.81 4.77 6.78
C GLY A 480 21.25 5.45 5.54
N ALA A 481 20.84 4.68 4.53
CA ALA A 481 20.25 5.20 3.30
C ALA A 481 18.91 5.91 3.51
N LEU A 482 18.08 5.40 4.44
CA LEU A 482 16.80 6.03 4.82
C LEU A 482 16.99 7.24 5.73
N ALA A 483 18.11 7.33 6.43
CA ALA A 483 18.42 8.45 7.32
C ALA A 483 18.96 9.68 6.57
N GLU A 484 19.45 9.53 5.34
CA GLU A 484 20.00 10.63 4.56
C GLU A 484 18.94 11.71 4.28
N ASP A 485 19.34 12.97 4.31
CA ASP A 485 18.52 14.07 3.81
C ASP A 485 18.23 13.86 2.32
N HIS A 486 16.98 14.12 1.90
CA HIS A 486 16.57 13.97 0.52
C HIS A 486 17.27 14.98 -0.40
N ILE A 487 17.64 14.54 -1.59
CA ILE A 487 18.33 15.37 -2.58
C ILE A 487 17.45 15.67 -3.79
N ASN A 488 17.82 16.67 -4.57
CA ASN A 488 17.22 17.07 -5.85
C ASN A 488 15.70 17.34 -5.79
N GLY A 489 15.14 17.58 -4.62
CA GLY A 489 13.69 17.66 -4.44
C GLY A 489 12.98 16.31 -4.69
N GLY A 490 13.71 15.19 -4.65
CA GLY A 490 13.22 13.81 -4.71
C GLY A 490 12.81 13.27 -3.34
N ASN A 491 12.55 11.97 -3.30
CA ASN A 491 12.18 11.23 -2.09
C ASN A 491 13.38 10.51 -1.45
N TYR A 492 14.56 10.60 -2.03
CA TYR A 492 15.70 9.79 -1.63
C TYR A 492 16.93 10.61 -1.33
N GLY A 493 17.76 10.12 -0.41
CA GLY A 493 19.12 10.59 -0.19
C GLY A 493 20.09 10.12 -1.28
N GLU A 494 21.38 10.39 -1.07
CA GLU A 494 22.43 10.14 -2.07
C GLU A 494 22.58 8.65 -2.42
N LEU A 495 22.57 7.76 -1.41
CA LEU A 495 22.85 6.32 -1.63
C LEU A 495 21.74 5.62 -2.42
N ILE A 496 20.46 5.85 -2.07
CA ILE A 496 19.33 5.28 -2.83
C ILE A 496 19.32 5.85 -4.24
N SER A 497 19.52 7.15 -4.39
CA SER A 497 19.54 7.83 -5.70
C SER A 497 20.65 7.29 -6.62
N ALA A 498 21.86 7.07 -6.09
CA ALA A 498 22.99 6.52 -6.84
C ALA A 498 22.71 5.07 -7.29
N SER A 499 22.23 4.22 -6.38
CA SER A 499 21.87 2.84 -6.68
C SER A 499 20.73 2.74 -7.71
N PHE A 500 19.71 3.58 -7.58
CA PHE A 500 18.59 3.64 -8.52
C PHE A 500 19.04 4.09 -9.90
N ASN A 501 19.84 5.15 -9.98
CA ASN A 501 20.37 5.63 -11.24
C ASN A 501 21.18 4.55 -11.97
N ALA A 502 22.07 3.87 -11.26
CA ALA A 502 22.88 2.77 -11.82
C ALA A 502 22.00 1.61 -12.31
N THR A 503 21.10 1.11 -11.46
CA THR A 503 20.32 -0.11 -11.79
C THR A 503 19.27 0.16 -12.86
N TRP A 504 18.49 1.23 -12.77
CA TRP A 504 17.45 1.53 -13.75
C TRP A 504 18.03 1.89 -15.12
N THR A 505 19.16 2.62 -15.17
CA THR A 505 19.88 2.85 -16.45
C THR A 505 20.35 1.53 -17.07
N LYS A 506 20.91 0.63 -16.27
CA LYS A 506 21.35 -0.70 -16.70
C LYS A 506 20.20 -1.54 -17.27
N ILE A 507 19.07 -1.64 -16.56
CA ILE A 507 17.87 -2.39 -17.00
C ILE A 507 17.39 -1.87 -18.37
N ARG A 508 17.32 -0.55 -18.54
CA ARG A 508 16.88 0.10 -19.77
C ARG A 508 17.84 -0.15 -20.91
N ASP A 509 19.13 0.14 -20.69
CA ASP A 509 20.12 0.18 -21.77
C ASP A 509 20.54 -1.23 -22.22
N SER A 510 20.36 -2.26 -21.37
CA SER A 510 20.63 -3.66 -21.71
C SER A 510 19.47 -4.38 -22.41
N ASP A 511 18.32 -3.73 -22.53
CA ASP A 511 17.11 -4.30 -23.15
C ASP A 511 16.99 -3.89 -24.61
N ARG A 512 17.23 -4.83 -25.55
CA ARG A 512 17.10 -4.54 -26.98
C ARG A 512 15.69 -4.15 -27.41
N PHE A 513 14.67 -4.58 -26.68
CA PHE A 513 13.26 -4.27 -26.93
C PHE A 513 12.76 -3.05 -26.16
N TRP A 514 13.68 -2.27 -25.60
CA TRP A 514 13.30 -0.97 -25.02
C TRP A 514 12.55 -0.14 -26.05
N TYR A 515 11.40 0.42 -25.68
CA TYR A 515 10.47 1.03 -26.65
C TYR A 515 11.07 2.16 -27.51
N GLU A 516 12.10 2.87 -27.02
CA GLU A 516 12.80 3.90 -27.78
C GLU A 516 13.90 3.34 -28.72
N ASN A 517 14.19 2.04 -28.67
CA ASN A 517 15.15 1.40 -29.57
C ASN A 517 14.52 1.16 -30.94
N LYS A 518 14.56 2.16 -31.81
CA LYS A 518 13.94 2.14 -33.13
C LYS A 518 14.34 0.96 -34.01
N GLY A 519 15.53 0.38 -33.77
CA GLY A 519 16.02 -0.74 -34.57
C GLY A 519 15.37 -2.08 -34.24
N GLU A 520 14.90 -2.29 -33.03
CA GLU A 520 14.48 -3.60 -32.55
C GLU A 520 13.15 -3.61 -31.78
N SER A 521 12.71 -2.47 -31.25
CA SER A 521 11.42 -2.40 -30.55
C SER A 521 10.21 -2.59 -31.47
N GLY A 522 10.39 -2.40 -32.77
CA GLY A 522 9.33 -2.47 -33.77
C GLY A 522 8.40 -1.26 -33.80
N PHE A 523 8.68 -0.20 -33.04
CA PHE A 523 7.88 1.03 -33.01
C PHE A 523 8.38 2.06 -34.02
N SER A 524 7.45 2.66 -34.77
CA SER A 524 7.70 3.84 -35.59
C SER A 524 7.94 5.08 -34.70
N SER A 525 8.42 6.17 -35.31
CA SER A 525 8.57 7.45 -34.59
C SER A 525 7.24 7.99 -34.08
N ASP A 526 6.14 7.78 -34.82
CA ASP A 526 4.79 8.20 -34.42
C ASP A 526 4.28 7.35 -33.24
N ASP A 527 4.54 6.04 -33.26
CA ASP A 527 4.22 5.16 -32.13
C ASP A 527 4.96 5.59 -30.87
N ILE A 528 6.27 5.85 -30.96
CA ILE A 528 7.07 6.35 -29.85
C ILE A 528 6.50 7.66 -29.31
N SER A 529 6.11 8.58 -30.18
CA SER A 529 5.48 9.84 -29.78
C SER A 529 4.15 9.60 -29.07
N LYS A 530 3.32 8.67 -29.54
CA LYS A 530 2.06 8.26 -28.89
C LYS A 530 2.33 7.65 -27.49
N ILE A 531 3.35 6.79 -27.37
CA ILE A 531 3.76 6.19 -26.08
C ILE A 531 4.21 7.29 -25.13
N GLN A 532 5.09 8.20 -25.56
CA GLN A 532 5.64 9.29 -24.74
C GLN A 532 4.58 10.25 -24.20
N THR A 533 3.50 10.48 -24.95
CA THR A 533 2.41 11.35 -24.52
C THR A 533 1.36 10.66 -23.66
N THR A 534 1.32 9.33 -23.65
CA THR A 534 0.36 8.56 -22.83
C THR A 534 0.83 8.48 -21.37
N ARG A 535 -0.01 8.92 -20.44
CA ARG A 535 0.26 8.93 -18.98
C ARG A 535 -0.47 7.77 -18.29
N LEU A 536 -0.06 7.44 -17.07
CA LEU A 536 -0.75 6.44 -16.24
C LEU A 536 -2.24 6.77 -16.08
N VAL A 537 -2.58 8.03 -15.83
CA VAL A 537 -3.98 8.47 -15.69
C VAL A 537 -4.80 8.24 -16.94
N ASP A 538 -4.20 8.37 -18.13
CA ASP A 538 -4.88 8.16 -19.40
C ASP A 538 -5.23 6.68 -19.60
N ILE A 539 -4.33 5.77 -19.17
CA ILE A 539 -4.57 4.33 -19.17
C ILE A 539 -5.67 3.95 -18.17
N ILE A 540 -5.62 4.48 -16.96
CA ILE A 540 -6.64 4.22 -15.94
C ILE A 540 -8.01 4.68 -16.45
N ARG A 541 -8.13 5.91 -16.95
CA ARG A 541 -9.39 6.49 -17.44
C ARG A 541 -10.04 5.68 -18.58
N ARG A 542 -9.25 5.14 -19.50
CA ARG A 542 -9.81 4.37 -20.63
C ARG A 542 -10.15 2.92 -20.25
N ASN A 543 -9.72 2.46 -19.08
CA ASN A 543 -10.01 1.11 -18.55
C ASN A 543 -10.93 1.12 -17.33
N THR A 544 -11.57 2.25 -17.06
CA THR A 544 -12.57 2.44 -16.00
C THR A 544 -13.82 3.12 -16.59
N PRO A 545 -14.98 3.09 -15.90
CA PRO A 545 -16.18 3.80 -16.36
C PRO A 545 -15.90 5.29 -16.57
N LYS A 546 -16.56 5.89 -17.58
CA LYS A 546 -16.39 7.32 -17.90
C LYS A 546 -16.84 8.27 -16.79
N SER A 547 -17.67 7.79 -15.89
CA SER A 547 -18.13 8.53 -14.69
C SER A 547 -17.03 8.67 -13.63
N SER A 548 -15.99 7.83 -13.68
CA SER A 548 -14.92 7.83 -12.66
C SER A 548 -14.10 9.11 -12.73
N ILE A 549 -13.87 9.72 -11.57
CA ILE A 549 -13.13 10.98 -11.43
C ILE A 549 -11.68 10.65 -11.05
N PHE A 550 -10.72 11.09 -11.86
CA PHE A 550 -9.30 10.97 -11.55
C PHE A 550 -8.60 12.31 -11.69
N PRO A 551 -7.73 12.70 -10.74
CA PRO A 551 -6.89 13.89 -10.89
C PRO A 551 -5.95 13.72 -12.09
N ASN A 552 -5.56 14.84 -12.71
CA ASN A 552 -4.67 14.81 -13.86
C ASN A 552 -3.25 14.36 -13.53
N ASN A 553 -2.81 14.59 -12.30
CA ASN A 553 -1.56 14.09 -11.77
C ASN A 553 -1.86 13.14 -10.61
N LEU A 554 -1.57 11.85 -10.82
CA LEU A 554 -1.83 10.81 -9.83
C LEU A 554 -0.72 10.70 -8.77
N TRP A 555 0.48 11.21 -9.07
CA TRP A 555 1.67 11.03 -8.25
C TRP A 555 1.69 11.91 -7.00
N PHE A 556 0.86 12.96 -7.00
CA PHE A 556 0.75 13.90 -5.90
C PHE A 556 -0.71 14.09 -5.50
N VAL A 557 -0.95 14.11 -4.21
CA VAL A 557 -2.27 14.50 -3.69
C VAL A 557 -2.50 15.97 -3.99
N GLN A 558 -3.51 16.26 -4.81
CA GLN A 558 -3.85 17.63 -5.16
C GLN A 558 -4.65 18.27 -4.03
N PRO A 559 -4.35 19.52 -3.64
CA PRO A 559 -5.23 20.25 -2.77
C PRO A 559 -6.59 20.41 -3.45
N ALA A 560 -7.64 19.85 -2.85
CA ALA A 560 -9.05 20.09 -3.22
C ALA A 560 -9.45 19.86 -4.71
N ALA A 561 -9.07 18.74 -5.32
CA ALA A 561 -9.83 18.23 -6.47
C ALA A 561 -11.11 17.47 -6.04
N LEU A 562 -11.34 17.35 -4.73
CA LEU A 562 -12.49 16.65 -4.12
C LEU A 562 -13.75 17.52 -4.02
N SER A 563 -13.73 18.76 -4.50
CA SER A 563 -14.86 19.68 -4.33
C SER A 563 -15.66 19.98 -5.59
N THR A 564 -15.59 19.15 -6.64
CA THR A 564 -16.41 19.37 -7.86
C THR A 564 -17.22 18.15 -8.28
N SER A 565 -17.79 17.41 -7.35
CA SER A 565 -19.04 16.69 -7.61
C SER A 565 -20.17 17.53 -7.06
N SER A 566 -20.85 18.18 -7.96
CA SER A 566 -22.20 18.75 -7.88
C SER A 566 -22.94 18.57 -6.54
N SER A 567 -22.56 19.30 -5.53
CA SER A 567 -23.48 19.77 -4.52
C SER A 567 -23.20 21.25 -4.31
N ASN A 568 -24.22 22.06 -4.46
CA ASN A 568 -24.28 23.41 -3.94
C ASN A 568 -24.17 23.37 -2.40
N SER A 569 -23.06 22.84 -1.85
CA SER A 569 -22.89 22.84 -0.42
C SER A 569 -21.97 23.97 0.00
N ASN A 570 -22.54 24.97 0.64
CA ASN A 570 -21.85 25.96 1.46
C ASN A 570 -21.08 25.35 2.64
N TYR A 571 -20.84 24.03 2.67
CA TYR A 571 -20.20 23.28 3.76
C TYR A 571 -18.81 22.85 3.34
N GLY A 572 -17.82 23.18 4.18
CA GLY A 572 -16.41 22.88 3.87
C GLY A 572 -15.96 21.45 4.19
N TYR A 573 -16.76 20.70 4.98
CA TYR A 573 -16.41 19.37 5.47
C TYR A 573 -17.60 18.42 5.39
N GLY A 574 -17.32 17.10 5.31
CA GLY A 574 -18.36 16.09 5.27
C GLY A 574 -17.87 14.69 5.59
N VAL A 575 -18.77 13.84 6.07
CA VAL A 575 -18.53 12.44 6.40
C VAL A 575 -19.79 11.61 6.26
N SER A 576 -19.68 10.43 5.65
CA SER A 576 -20.74 9.42 5.71
C SER A 576 -20.62 8.66 7.03
N LEU A 577 -21.73 8.60 7.78
CA LEU A 577 -21.80 7.92 9.08
C LEU A 577 -22.22 6.47 8.90
N ALA A 578 -23.14 6.20 7.98
CA ALA A 578 -23.60 4.88 7.59
C ALA A 578 -24.29 4.96 6.22
N ASP A 579 -24.65 3.83 5.65
CA ASP A 579 -25.41 3.79 4.40
C ASP A 579 -26.72 4.59 4.55
N GLY A 580 -26.84 5.64 3.73
CA GLY A 580 -27.97 6.58 3.78
C GLY A 580 -28.02 7.49 5.02
N PHE A 581 -26.92 7.68 5.74
CA PHE A 581 -26.79 8.62 6.86
C PHE A 581 -25.50 9.44 6.72
N ASP A 582 -25.61 10.66 6.19
CA ASP A 582 -24.51 11.56 5.89
C ASP A 582 -24.53 12.81 6.74
N MET A 583 -23.37 13.36 7.04
CA MET A 583 -23.20 14.60 7.77
C MET A 583 -22.16 15.49 7.07
N GLN A 584 -22.55 16.75 6.80
CA GLN A 584 -21.65 17.81 6.34
C GLN A 584 -21.64 18.91 7.39
N TRP A 585 -20.57 19.73 7.43
CA TRP A 585 -20.52 20.87 8.36
C TRP A 585 -19.60 21.98 7.86
N LYS A 586 -19.83 23.14 8.43
CA LYS A 586 -18.97 24.33 8.31
C LYS A 586 -18.81 25.01 9.67
N ILE A 587 -17.74 25.78 9.82
CA ILE A 587 -17.51 26.61 11.00
C ILE A 587 -17.86 28.04 10.64
N GLU A 588 -18.70 28.68 11.44
CA GLU A 588 -19.06 30.10 11.36
C GLU A 588 -18.80 30.81 12.68
N GLY A 589 -17.66 31.49 12.77
CA GLY A 589 -17.23 32.15 14.02
C GLY A 589 -16.97 31.12 15.13
N SER A 590 -17.76 31.22 16.23
CA SER A 590 -17.69 30.28 17.36
C SER A 590 -18.63 29.09 17.25
N ASP A 591 -19.34 28.95 16.13
CA ASP A 591 -20.38 27.96 15.94
C ASP A 591 -19.99 26.95 14.84
N VAL A 592 -20.53 25.74 14.97
CA VAL A 592 -20.56 24.75 13.89
C VAL A 592 -21.99 24.60 13.38
N ILE A 593 -22.14 24.57 12.05
CA ILE A 593 -23.40 24.30 11.38
C ILE A 593 -23.28 22.94 10.71
N PHE A 594 -24.12 22.00 11.13
CA PHE A 594 -24.23 20.66 10.54
C PHE A 594 -25.36 20.60 9.54
N LEU A 595 -25.14 19.95 8.41
CA LEU A 595 -26.15 19.47 7.50
C LEU A 595 -26.17 17.95 7.57
N ILE A 596 -27.26 17.39 8.07
CA ILE A 596 -27.41 15.94 8.29
C ILE A 596 -28.49 15.44 7.31
N THR A 597 -28.18 14.39 6.55
CA THR A 597 -29.10 13.78 5.58
C THR A 597 -29.29 12.30 5.92
N VAL A 598 -30.52 11.86 5.94
CA VAL A 598 -30.92 10.47 6.21
C VAL A 598 -31.88 9.99 5.14
N SER A 599 -31.64 8.79 4.60
CA SER A 599 -32.49 8.16 3.56
C SER A 599 -33.75 7.53 4.15
N SER A 600 -34.60 8.35 4.79
CA SER A 600 -35.91 7.97 5.30
C SER A 600 -36.73 9.18 5.71
N ILE A 601 -38.05 9.12 5.56
CA ILE A 601 -39.02 10.11 6.04
C ILE A 601 -39.79 9.64 7.26
N ASN A 602 -39.52 8.44 7.78
CA ASN A 602 -40.13 7.83 8.96
C ASN A 602 -39.06 7.50 10.00
N SER A 603 -38.17 8.44 10.30
CA SER A 603 -36.98 8.14 11.09
C SER A 603 -36.84 9.04 12.32
N TRP A 604 -36.11 8.50 13.29
CA TRP A 604 -35.32 9.29 14.20
C TRP A 604 -33.86 8.97 14.01
N PHE A 605 -32.99 9.95 14.22
CA PHE A 605 -31.55 9.83 14.16
C PHE A 605 -30.88 10.80 15.14
N GLY A 606 -29.67 10.48 15.55
CA GLY A 606 -28.95 11.33 16.48
C GLY A 606 -27.45 11.17 16.37
N ILE A 607 -26.76 12.26 16.67
CA ILE A 607 -25.31 12.31 16.85
C ILE A 607 -24.99 12.81 18.25
N GLY A 608 -23.92 12.29 18.84
CA GLY A 608 -23.49 12.68 20.17
C GLY A 608 -21.99 12.75 20.28
N PHE A 609 -21.48 13.60 21.14
CA PHE A 609 -20.06 13.87 21.32
C PHE A 609 -19.61 13.41 22.71
N ASN A 610 -18.65 12.47 22.74
CA ASN A 610 -18.11 11.93 23.99
C ASN A 610 -16.58 11.80 23.93
N PRO A 611 -15.83 12.61 24.68
CA PRO A 611 -14.37 12.50 24.68
C PRO A 611 -13.83 11.36 25.57
N ASN A 612 -14.67 10.65 26.32
CA ASN A 612 -14.26 9.65 27.31
C ASN A 612 -14.48 8.19 26.85
N GLY A 613 -14.68 7.97 25.53
CA GLY A 613 -14.85 6.63 24.96
C GLY A 613 -16.30 6.28 24.57
N ALA A 614 -16.48 5.17 23.85
CA ALA A 614 -17.72 4.74 23.18
C ALA A 614 -18.92 4.39 24.08
N ALA A 615 -19.08 5.05 25.23
CA ALA A 615 -20.19 4.86 26.15
C ALA A 615 -21.26 5.92 25.95
N MET A 616 -22.54 5.52 25.99
CA MET A 616 -23.65 6.49 25.96
C MET A 616 -23.68 7.40 27.18
N LYS A 617 -23.10 6.98 28.30
CA LYS A 617 -23.11 7.75 29.57
C LYS A 617 -22.39 9.09 29.37
N ASP A 618 -23.05 10.15 29.82
CA ASP A 618 -22.57 11.53 29.75
C ASP A 618 -22.31 12.09 28.32
N THR A 619 -22.76 11.40 27.31
CA THR A 619 -22.68 11.88 25.91
C THR A 619 -23.61 13.08 25.72
N ASP A 620 -23.08 14.14 25.09
CA ASP A 620 -23.84 15.33 24.68
C ASP A 620 -24.45 15.07 23.31
N MET A 621 -25.77 14.88 23.22
CA MET A 621 -26.45 14.39 22.03
C MET A 621 -27.37 15.43 21.41
N MET A 622 -27.44 15.41 20.08
CA MET A 622 -28.51 16.06 19.29
C MET A 622 -29.32 14.92 18.64
N ILE A 623 -30.62 14.90 18.91
CA ILE A 623 -31.53 13.87 18.39
C ILE A 623 -32.62 14.55 17.59
N PHE A 624 -32.90 13.99 16.42
CA PHE A 624 -33.85 14.51 15.44
C PHE A 624 -34.86 13.42 15.07
N TRP A 625 -36.10 13.85 14.77
CA TRP A 625 -37.15 12.94 14.28
C TRP A 625 -38.13 13.69 13.38
N ASN A 626 -38.71 12.96 12.43
CA ASN A 626 -39.74 13.52 11.55
C ASN A 626 -41.03 13.76 12.29
N ASN A 627 -41.74 14.87 11.98
CA ASN A 627 -43.11 15.13 12.44
C ASN A 627 -44.04 13.96 12.05
N GLU A 628 -45.18 13.86 12.76
CA GLU A 628 -46.16 12.82 12.47
C GLU A 628 -46.65 12.83 11.03
N ASP A 629 -46.84 14.03 10.45
CA ASP A 629 -47.23 14.25 9.07
C ASP A 629 -46.07 14.22 8.05
N SER A 630 -44.84 13.99 8.52
CA SER A 630 -43.60 14.02 7.73
C SER A 630 -43.32 15.36 7.02
N SER A 631 -43.97 16.43 7.40
CA SER A 631 -43.77 17.76 6.79
C SER A 631 -42.52 18.50 7.24
N GLY A 632 -41.94 18.07 8.37
CA GLY A 632 -40.75 18.69 8.95
C GLY A 632 -40.03 17.80 9.95
N VAL A 633 -38.99 18.36 10.55
CA VAL A 633 -38.13 17.68 11.53
C VAL A 633 -38.10 18.46 12.85
N VAL A 634 -38.12 17.76 13.96
CA VAL A 634 -37.88 18.29 15.30
C VAL A 634 -36.47 17.85 15.73
N GLY A 635 -35.72 18.75 16.36
CA GLY A 635 -34.40 18.48 16.90
C GLY A 635 -34.24 19.02 18.31
N MET A 636 -33.66 18.23 19.21
CA MET A 636 -33.42 18.63 20.61
C MET A 636 -32.11 18.07 21.15
N ASN A 637 -31.58 18.75 22.20
CA ASN A 637 -30.46 18.21 22.95
C ASN A 637 -30.90 17.17 23.99
N TYR A 638 -30.10 16.13 24.10
CA TYR A 638 -30.24 15.05 25.07
C TYR A 638 -28.92 14.81 25.78
N LYS A 639 -29.00 14.22 26.98
CA LYS A 639 -27.83 13.67 27.68
C LYS A 639 -27.94 12.16 27.77
N GLY A 640 -26.88 11.48 27.40
CA GLY A 640 -26.76 10.03 27.56
C GLY A 640 -26.73 9.65 29.04
N VAL A 641 -27.47 8.64 29.44
CA VAL A 641 -27.57 8.17 30.82
C VAL A 641 -26.78 6.91 31.05
N ASP A 642 -27.14 5.81 30.39
CA ASP A 642 -26.44 4.53 30.42
C ASP A 642 -26.85 3.68 29.23
N ARG A 643 -26.14 2.57 28.98
CA ARG A 643 -26.32 1.70 27.79
C ARG A 643 -27.74 1.12 27.63
N ALA A 644 -28.45 0.87 28.74
CA ALA A 644 -29.78 0.29 28.76
C ALA A 644 -30.88 1.31 29.03
N VAL A 645 -30.53 2.60 29.10
CA VAL A 645 -31.47 3.65 29.52
C VAL A 645 -31.66 4.67 28.39
N LYS A 646 -32.92 4.99 28.09
CA LYS A 646 -33.27 6.05 27.13
C LYS A 646 -32.54 7.36 27.48
N PRO A 647 -31.92 8.06 26.51
CA PRO A 647 -31.32 9.37 26.76
C PRO A 647 -32.32 10.36 27.37
N ARG A 648 -31.86 11.19 28.29
CA ARG A 648 -32.70 12.18 28.93
C ARG A 648 -32.71 13.48 28.12
N GLN A 649 -33.89 13.93 27.71
CA GLN A 649 -34.05 15.25 27.10
C GLN A 649 -33.66 16.34 28.09
N LEU A 650 -32.94 17.35 27.61
CA LEU A 650 -32.54 18.48 28.45
C LEU A 650 -33.63 19.53 28.56
N PRO A 651 -33.69 20.28 29.70
CA PRO A 651 -34.64 21.36 29.89
C PRO A 651 -34.51 22.45 28.80
N PRO A 652 -35.54 23.28 28.60
CA PRO A 652 -35.49 24.35 27.60
C PRO A 652 -34.28 25.27 27.75
N ASP A 653 -33.90 25.63 28.95
CA ASP A 653 -32.76 26.52 29.25
C ASP A 653 -31.39 25.88 28.95
N ASP A 654 -31.35 24.58 28.81
CA ASP A 654 -30.16 23.81 28.47
C ASP A 654 -30.11 23.39 26.99
N GLN A 655 -31.05 23.79 26.16
CA GLN A 655 -31.00 23.57 24.70
C GLN A 655 -30.02 24.56 24.07
N ILE A 656 -29.01 24.03 23.37
CA ILE A 656 -27.94 24.84 22.76
C ILE A 656 -27.94 24.74 21.23
N ILE A 657 -28.84 23.92 20.65
CA ILE A 657 -28.98 23.82 19.19
C ILE A 657 -30.07 24.78 18.69
N THR A 658 -29.80 25.30 17.50
CA THR A 658 -30.80 26.05 16.73
C THR A 658 -31.02 25.31 15.41
N LEU A 659 -32.24 24.84 15.20
CA LEU A 659 -32.63 24.25 13.92
C LEU A 659 -32.77 25.36 12.90
N LEU A 660 -31.93 25.36 11.85
CA LEU A 660 -31.95 26.35 10.77
C LEU A 660 -32.94 25.93 9.69
N SER A 661 -32.95 24.64 9.37
CA SER A 661 -33.91 24.01 8.46
C SER A 661 -34.11 22.54 8.81
N GLY A 662 -35.26 21.98 8.48
CA GLY A 662 -35.51 20.55 8.59
C GLY A 662 -36.67 20.18 7.67
N THR A 663 -36.35 19.43 6.62
CA THR A 663 -37.30 19.06 5.60
C THR A 663 -37.31 17.56 5.36
N SER A 664 -38.50 17.02 5.11
CA SER A 664 -38.67 15.66 4.57
C SER A 664 -39.22 15.79 3.17
N VAL A 665 -38.60 15.11 2.20
CA VAL A 665 -39.01 15.25 0.80
C VAL A 665 -39.60 13.93 0.27
N ALA A 666 -40.46 14.05 -0.72
CA ALA A 666 -41.14 12.90 -1.36
C ALA A 666 -40.17 11.88 -1.98
N SER A 667 -38.91 12.24 -2.17
CA SER A 667 -37.82 11.33 -2.63
C SER A 667 -37.33 10.35 -1.57
N GLY A 668 -37.88 10.38 -0.34
CA GLY A 668 -37.46 9.50 0.73
C GLY A 668 -36.30 10.00 1.57
N LEU A 669 -35.92 11.27 1.43
CA LEU A 669 -34.82 11.87 2.19
C LEU A 669 -35.33 12.80 3.28
N THR A 670 -34.67 12.78 4.43
CA THR A 670 -34.81 13.80 5.49
C THR A 670 -33.48 14.55 5.63
N THR A 671 -33.55 15.87 5.54
CA THR A 671 -32.38 16.75 5.68
C THR A 671 -32.61 17.73 6.84
N VAL A 672 -31.60 17.90 7.69
CA VAL A 672 -31.61 18.82 8.83
C VAL A 672 -30.38 19.70 8.79
N GLU A 673 -30.59 21.01 8.86
CA GLU A 673 -29.53 21.97 9.08
C GLU A 673 -29.63 22.52 10.51
N VAL A 674 -28.59 22.33 11.32
CA VAL A 674 -28.58 22.66 12.74
C VAL A 674 -27.29 23.37 13.12
N ARG A 675 -27.45 24.48 13.88
CA ARG A 675 -26.35 25.27 14.44
C ARG A 675 -26.16 24.91 15.91
N ARG A 676 -24.91 24.81 16.35
CA ARG A 676 -24.55 24.75 17.76
C ARG A 676 -23.20 25.43 18.01
N PRO A 677 -22.97 26.00 19.23
CA PRO A 677 -21.66 26.51 19.63
C PRO A 677 -20.60 25.37 19.68
N LEU A 678 -19.38 25.68 19.24
CA LEU A 678 -18.19 24.80 19.42
C LEU A 678 -17.88 24.65 20.93
N ASN A 679 -18.05 25.71 21.70
CA ASN A 679 -17.90 25.75 23.16
C ASN A 679 -19.17 26.28 23.81
N ALA A 680 -19.91 25.42 24.47
CA ALA A 680 -21.06 25.83 25.25
C ALA A 680 -20.83 25.55 26.75
N LYS A 681 -21.37 26.41 27.62
CA LYS A 681 -21.28 26.26 29.07
C LYS A 681 -21.88 24.92 29.49
N ASN A 682 -21.15 24.19 30.32
CA ASN A 682 -21.52 22.84 30.81
C ASN A 682 -21.65 21.77 29.73
N ARG A 683 -21.01 21.97 28.56
CA ARG A 683 -20.96 21.01 27.43
C ARG A 683 -19.54 20.63 27.07
N LYS A 684 -19.43 19.58 26.29
CA LYS A 684 -18.15 19.17 25.70
C LYS A 684 -17.71 20.18 24.64
N SER A 685 -16.45 20.62 24.73
CA SER A 685 -15.83 21.42 23.68
C SER A 685 -15.66 20.60 22.41
N LEU A 686 -16.00 21.18 21.27
CA LEU A 686 -15.83 20.57 19.95
C LEU A 686 -14.61 21.12 19.18
N ASN A 687 -13.72 21.86 19.86
CA ASN A 687 -12.53 22.45 19.24
C ASN A 687 -11.38 21.47 19.02
N ASN A 688 -11.48 20.28 19.55
CA ASN A 688 -10.46 19.23 19.42
C ASN A 688 -11.05 18.01 18.69
N GLN A 689 -10.19 17.06 18.39
CA GLN A 689 -10.66 15.75 17.96
C GLN A 689 -11.54 15.13 19.06
N ILE A 690 -12.69 14.62 18.66
CA ILE A 690 -13.69 14.11 19.59
C ILE A 690 -14.29 12.80 19.05
N GLU A 691 -14.56 11.88 19.95
CA GLU A 691 -15.32 10.70 19.59
C GLU A 691 -16.80 11.07 19.45
N MET A 692 -17.32 10.84 18.25
CA MET A 692 -18.71 11.01 17.90
C MET A 692 -19.41 9.67 17.89
N VAL A 693 -20.52 9.56 18.59
CA VAL A 693 -21.43 8.42 18.51
C VAL A 693 -22.64 8.79 17.66
N PHE A 694 -23.18 7.85 16.92
CA PHE A 694 -24.39 8.08 16.14
C PHE A 694 -25.29 6.84 16.16
N ALA A 695 -26.60 7.08 16.05
CA ALA A 695 -27.60 6.03 16.00
C ALA A 695 -28.82 6.51 15.22
N TRP A 696 -29.53 5.56 14.61
CA TRP A 696 -30.74 5.86 13.84
C TRP A 696 -31.73 4.70 13.82
N ASN A 697 -32.98 5.05 13.54
CA ASN A 697 -34.01 4.07 13.21
C ASN A 697 -34.85 4.60 12.05
N LEU A 698 -34.75 3.97 10.91
CA LEU A 698 -35.41 4.40 9.67
C LEU A 698 -36.90 4.04 9.60
N ASN A 699 -37.43 3.31 10.60
CA ASN A 699 -38.79 2.81 10.63
C ASN A 699 -39.60 3.37 11.82
N SER A 700 -39.10 4.38 12.52
CA SER A 700 -39.75 4.95 13.70
C SER A 700 -39.51 6.45 13.81
N LYS A 701 -40.58 7.23 13.91
CA LYS A 701 -40.55 8.67 14.20
C LYS A 701 -40.36 8.97 15.67
N THR A 702 -40.49 8.01 16.57
CA THR A 702 -40.32 8.18 17.99
C THR A 702 -39.01 7.56 18.44
N LEU A 703 -38.35 8.20 19.43
CA LEU A 703 -37.12 7.71 20.01
C LEU A 703 -37.33 6.31 20.62
N SER A 704 -36.90 5.31 19.92
CA SER A 704 -37.00 3.87 20.23
C SER A 704 -35.62 3.22 20.22
N TYR A 705 -35.56 1.96 20.57
CA TYR A 705 -34.30 1.21 20.49
C TYR A 705 -33.80 1.11 19.03
N HIS A 706 -32.52 1.45 18.81
CA HIS A 706 -31.91 1.53 17.48
C HIS A 706 -31.43 0.15 16.94
N GLY A 707 -31.48 -0.93 17.75
CA GLY A 707 -30.95 -2.23 17.34
C GLY A 707 -29.44 -2.18 17.07
N GLY A 708 -29.05 -2.70 15.90
CA GLY A 708 -27.67 -2.63 15.39
C GLY A 708 -27.32 -1.31 14.70
N ASN A 709 -28.29 -0.43 14.45
CA ASN A 709 -28.07 0.83 13.70
C ASN A 709 -27.44 1.89 14.58
N ARG A 710 -26.14 1.77 14.80
CA ARG A 710 -25.32 2.67 15.60
C ARG A 710 -23.85 2.55 15.20
N GLY A 711 -23.07 3.59 15.46
CA GLY A 711 -21.64 3.57 15.22
C GLY A 711 -20.92 4.65 16.01
N THR A 712 -19.61 4.65 15.89
CA THR A 712 -18.74 5.69 16.43
C THR A 712 -17.72 6.12 15.39
N LYS A 713 -17.32 7.39 15.43
CA LYS A 713 -16.23 7.94 14.61
C LYS A 713 -15.45 8.95 15.45
N MET A 714 -14.14 8.96 15.25
CA MET A 714 -13.31 10.08 15.66
C MET A 714 -13.45 11.18 14.61
N ILE A 715 -13.69 12.41 15.05
CA ILE A 715 -13.89 13.54 14.16
C ILE A 715 -13.21 14.79 14.73
N ASN A 716 -12.57 15.55 13.84
CA ASN A 716 -12.08 16.89 14.13
C ASN A 716 -12.90 17.88 13.30
N LEU A 717 -13.78 18.62 13.95
CA LEU A 717 -14.68 19.54 13.26
C LEU A 717 -13.96 20.75 12.67
N LEU A 718 -12.78 21.11 13.18
CA LEU A 718 -12.00 22.25 12.68
C LEU A 718 -11.17 21.92 11.43
N THR A 719 -10.72 20.66 11.30
CA THR A 719 -9.85 20.23 10.19
C THR A 719 -10.60 19.39 9.16
N GLY A 720 -11.78 18.90 9.49
CA GLY A 720 -12.55 17.99 8.64
C GLY A 720 -12.08 16.53 8.70
N GLU A 721 -11.05 16.24 9.48
CA GLU A 721 -10.52 14.88 9.61
C GLU A 721 -11.50 13.99 10.36
N SER A 722 -11.73 12.81 9.81
CA SER A 722 -12.52 11.77 10.47
C SER A 722 -11.85 10.40 10.30
N SER A 723 -11.85 9.60 11.36
CA SER A 723 -11.37 8.22 11.33
C SER A 723 -12.36 7.29 12.02
N GLY A 724 -12.54 6.10 11.47
CA GLY A 724 -13.37 5.07 12.08
C GLY A 724 -12.61 4.39 13.22
N PHE A 725 -13.05 4.63 14.46
CA PHE A 725 -12.72 3.77 15.59
C PHE A 725 -13.96 2.96 15.87
N ALA A 726 -14.06 1.72 15.42
CA ALA A 726 -15.16 1.01 16.01
C ALA A 726 -15.16 -0.49 15.87
N ASP A 727 -14.64 -1.03 14.80
CA ASP A 727 -14.88 -2.46 14.60
C ASP A 727 -13.96 -3.37 15.41
N ALA A 728 -12.73 -2.98 15.75
CA ALA A 728 -11.80 -3.86 16.45
C ALA A 728 -12.18 -4.09 17.94
N LYS A 729 -12.58 -3.04 18.66
CA LYS A 729 -12.97 -3.15 20.07
C LYS A 729 -14.37 -3.73 20.25
N GLN A 730 -15.31 -3.39 19.38
CA GLN A 730 -16.68 -3.88 19.43
C GLN A 730 -16.82 -5.32 18.91
N LYS A 731 -16.08 -5.71 17.84
CA LYS A 731 -16.01 -7.12 17.40
C LYS A 731 -15.36 -8.02 18.45
N SER A 732 -14.34 -7.55 19.17
CA SER A 732 -13.73 -8.33 20.25
C SER A 732 -14.66 -8.44 21.48
N LEU A 733 -15.40 -7.37 21.83
CA LEU A 733 -16.40 -7.41 22.90
C LEU A 733 -17.66 -8.22 22.55
N LEU A 734 -18.14 -8.13 21.31
CA LEU A 734 -19.24 -8.97 20.80
C LEU A 734 -18.81 -10.43 20.67
N LEU A 735 -17.57 -10.69 20.29
CA LEU A 735 -17.02 -12.04 20.22
C LEU A 735 -16.79 -12.63 21.61
N MET A 736 -16.26 -11.83 22.58
CA MET A 736 -16.16 -12.25 23.97
C MET A 736 -17.52 -12.49 24.60
N HIS A 737 -18.51 -11.63 24.31
CA HIS A 737 -19.89 -11.85 24.76
C HIS A 737 -20.50 -13.10 24.12
N GLY A 738 -20.29 -13.32 22.82
CA GLY A 738 -20.74 -14.53 22.13
C GLY A 738 -20.07 -15.80 22.65
N ILE A 739 -18.77 -15.77 22.96
CA ILE A 739 -18.05 -16.90 23.54
C ILE A 739 -18.49 -17.17 24.97
N VAL A 740 -18.68 -16.13 25.79
CA VAL A 740 -19.19 -16.27 27.16
C VAL A 740 -20.62 -16.81 27.16
N MET A 741 -21.50 -16.34 26.27
CA MET A 741 -22.85 -16.87 26.12
C MET A 741 -22.86 -18.31 25.58
N PHE A 742 -21.99 -18.66 24.64
CA PHE A 742 -21.84 -20.03 24.14
C PHE A 742 -21.34 -20.99 25.24
N ILE A 743 -20.41 -20.56 26.07
CA ILE A 743 -19.92 -21.35 27.21
C ILE A 743 -20.99 -21.48 28.28
N ILE A 744 -21.72 -20.42 28.60
CA ILE A 744 -22.79 -20.44 29.62
C ILE A 744 -23.96 -21.30 29.16
N TRP A 745 -24.44 -21.12 27.93
CA TRP A 745 -25.64 -21.82 27.44
C TRP A 745 -25.34 -23.15 26.74
N GLY A 746 -24.20 -23.30 26.08
CA GLY A 746 -23.85 -24.50 25.33
C GLY A 746 -23.07 -25.56 26.11
N VAL A 747 -22.35 -25.15 27.17
CA VAL A 747 -21.49 -26.08 27.93
C VAL A 747 -22.01 -26.30 29.36
N LEU A 748 -22.55 -25.27 30.01
CA LEU A 748 -23.04 -25.38 31.38
C LEU A 748 -24.54 -25.74 31.48
N PHE A 749 -25.33 -25.54 30.41
CA PHE A 749 -26.76 -25.88 30.34
C PHE A 749 -27.10 -26.48 28.98
N PRO A 750 -26.66 -27.71 28.66
CA PRO A 750 -26.90 -28.31 27.36
C PRO A 750 -28.33 -28.76 27.10
N ASP A 751 -29.24 -28.76 28.11
CA ASP A 751 -30.58 -29.36 28.04
C ASP A 751 -31.69 -28.44 28.53
N THR A 752 -31.65 -27.13 28.34
CA THR A 752 -32.80 -26.24 28.58
C THR A 752 -33.16 -25.45 27.33
#